data_da94c1a524dba530c2222af9bb220871
#
_entry.id   da94c1a524dba530c2222af9bb220871
#
_cell.length_a   1.000
_cell.length_b   1.000
_cell.length_c   1.000
_cell.angle_alpha   90.00
_cell.angle_beta   90.00
_cell.angle_gamma   90.00
#
_symmetry.space_group_name_H-M   'P 1'
#
loop_
_entity.id
_entity.type
_entity.pdbx_description
1 polymer ?
#
loop_
_entity_poly.entity_id
_entity_poly.type
_entity_poly.pdbx_seq_one_letter_code
_entity_poly.pdbx_strand_id
1 'polypeptide(L)'
;MKQKLLLLTMAAIAAQGFAQSPIAYPKTKTVNQVDEYFGVKVADPYRWLEDDNSAETAAWVEAENQVTQDYISKIPFRNALKEKMMKLQNYEKMGIPFKHHGKYFFYKNNGLQNQSVLYEMDSLDGTPREVLDPNKLSDDGTVALKSVDFSKDGRYMAYTISRSGSDWNEIYVKDMKEGKMLDDHIVWAKFTNASWQGDGFYYSAYDAPKSELSSKNEYQKVYYHKLGTPQSQDELVFRSFEEPLMFHMAYVSEDERFVYMYQSGGDGNVLLVKDTKSENPRFIRLNNSYDYNFSPVGNDDKHIYIYTNENAPMAKVLVFDIDNLGVGKGREFIAEGDAMLSSLQMAGKNHFIVNYEKDAASHAYLLDMQGKNLGEIQLPGIGTAGFSSSEDTDEVFYNFTSYTTPGSIYSYDMATGKSKLFWKPNVKFDSDRYITEQVFYTSKDGTRVPMFITHKKGMKLNGKNPTLLYAYGGFNISLTPSFNVNRIPFLENGGVYVVANIRGGAEYGDKWHRDGTKMKKQNVFDDFIAAAEYLIANKYTSSEKLAIQGGSNGGLLMGAVTNQRPDLFRAVIAQVGVMDMLRYHLFTIGWNWAPDYGRSDDSKEMFEYLRAYSPLHNIKNDGTKYPAILVTTGDHDDRVVPAHSFKYAATLQAANTGDQPKLIRIDSKAGHGSGKPISKIIDEAADYYAFMMKNLGMKIK
;
A
#
# COMPACT_ATOMS: atom_id res chain seq x y z
N MET A 1 28.73 74.93 38.40
CA MET A 1 27.81 74.33 37.40
C MET A 1 28.53 73.13 36.77
N LYS A 2 28.19 71.95 37.16
CA LYS A 2 28.79 70.69 36.66
C LYS A 2 27.77 69.96 35.84
N GLN A 3 27.95 69.86 34.53
CA GLN A 3 27.15 69.00 33.62
C GLN A 3 27.52 67.54 33.88
N LYS A 4 26.52 66.73 34.15
CA LYS A 4 26.65 65.27 34.20
C LYS A 4 26.34 64.73 32.82
N LEU A 5 27.35 64.07 32.24
CA LEU A 5 27.24 63.33 30.99
C LEU A 5 26.68 61.94 31.31
N LEU A 6 25.50 61.64 30.77
CA LEU A 6 24.89 60.31 30.90
C LEU A 6 25.29 59.43 29.68
N LEU A 7 26.15 58.45 29.91
CA LEU A 7 26.45 57.43 28.89
C LEU A 7 25.32 56.38 28.89
N LEU A 8 24.55 56.34 27.79
CA LEU A 8 23.71 55.20 27.47
C LEU A 8 24.55 54.11 26.78
N THR A 9 24.80 53.04 27.45
CA THR A 9 25.32 51.79 26.88
C THR A 9 24.13 50.99 26.30
N MET A 10 23.94 51.04 24.97
CA MET A 10 23.12 50.06 24.29
C MET A 10 23.79 48.71 24.23
N ALA A 11 23.29 47.76 25.02
CA ALA A 11 23.63 46.35 24.84
C ALA A 11 22.93 45.83 23.61
N ALA A 12 23.69 45.67 22.50
CA ALA A 12 23.26 44.90 21.35
C ALA A 12 23.27 43.41 21.71
N ILE A 13 22.11 42.84 22.00
CA ILE A 13 21.95 41.38 22.07
C ILE A 13 22.05 40.89 20.63
N ALA A 14 23.24 40.49 20.22
CA ALA A 14 23.44 39.72 19.02
C ALA A 14 22.71 38.37 19.20
N ALA A 15 21.56 38.22 18.53
CA ALA A 15 20.97 36.90 18.32
C ALA A 15 21.96 36.07 17.49
N GLN A 16 22.81 35.32 18.15
CA GLN A 16 23.60 34.29 17.49
C GLN A 16 22.60 33.23 17.03
N GLY A 17 22.15 33.35 15.79
CA GLY A 17 21.58 32.24 15.06
C GLY A 17 22.68 31.17 15.01
N PHE A 18 22.51 30.10 15.74
CA PHE A 18 23.36 28.91 15.58
C PHE A 18 23.17 28.46 14.12
N ALA A 19 24.10 28.85 13.26
CA ALA A 19 24.25 28.22 11.96
C ALA A 19 24.54 26.74 12.24
N GLN A 20 23.61 25.88 11.90
CA GLN A 20 23.81 24.44 12.04
C GLN A 20 25.01 24.09 11.17
N SER A 21 26.01 23.43 11.75
CA SER A 21 27.17 22.97 11.00
C SER A 21 26.72 22.14 9.82
N PRO A 22 27.35 22.27 8.64
CA PRO A 22 26.98 21.44 7.48
C PRO A 22 26.99 19.96 7.87
N ILE A 23 25.98 19.20 7.39
CA ILE A 23 25.91 17.77 7.63
C ILE A 23 27.09 17.11 6.89
N ALA A 24 27.90 16.36 7.61
CA ALA A 24 28.98 15.58 7.02
C ALA A 24 28.42 14.21 6.58
N TYR A 25 28.19 14.05 5.30
CA TYR A 25 27.77 12.76 4.74
C TYR A 25 28.96 11.81 4.57
N PRO A 26 28.73 10.48 4.67
CA PRO A 26 29.74 9.50 4.28
C PRO A 26 30.19 9.74 2.83
N LYS A 27 31.48 9.66 2.56
CA LYS A 27 31.98 9.73 1.19
C LYS A 27 31.71 8.39 0.50
N THR A 28 30.59 8.29 -0.18
CA THR A 28 30.21 7.08 -0.90
C THR A 28 31.17 6.81 -2.06
N LYS A 29 31.73 5.60 -2.08
CA LYS A 29 32.62 5.13 -3.16
C LYS A 29 31.91 5.14 -4.50
N THR A 30 32.60 5.53 -5.55
CA THR A 30 32.10 5.44 -6.92
C THR A 30 32.86 4.35 -7.70
N VAL A 31 32.14 3.70 -8.61
CA VAL A 31 32.70 2.71 -9.55
C VAL A 31 32.49 3.19 -10.99
N ASN A 32 33.34 2.70 -11.91
CA ASN A 32 33.21 3.03 -13.32
C ASN A 32 32.29 2.04 -14.04
N GLN A 33 31.01 2.02 -13.61
CA GLN A 33 29.97 1.22 -14.25
C GLN A 33 29.20 2.08 -15.24
N VAL A 34 29.03 1.58 -16.46
CA VAL A 34 28.26 2.23 -17.52
C VAL A 34 27.39 1.19 -18.20
N ASP A 35 26.11 1.46 -18.30
CA ASP A 35 25.17 0.69 -19.09
C ASP A 35 24.95 1.37 -20.44
N GLU A 36 24.57 0.59 -21.45
CA GLU A 36 24.26 1.11 -22.77
C GLU A 36 22.83 0.75 -23.17
N TYR A 37 22.05 1.75 -23.55
CA TYR A 37 20.68 1.61 -24.02
C TYR A 37 20.56 2.26 -25.40
N PHE A 38 20.31 1.48 -26.45
CA PHE A 38 20.15 1.98 -27.82
C PHE A 38 21.27 2.92 -28.27
N GLY A 39 22.51 2.59 -27.92
CA GLY A 39 23.70 3.40 -28.24
C GLY A 39 23.95 4.58 -27.29
N VAL A 40 23.12 4.77 -26.27
CA VAL A 40 23.28 5.81 -25.26
C VAL A 40 23.92 5.23 -24.01
N LYS A 41 25.06 5.78 -23.60
CA LYS A 41 25.78 5.38 -22.38
C LYS A 41 25.21 6.11 -21.16
N VAL A 42 24.91 5.34 -20.10
CA VAL A 42 24.39 5.83 -18.82
C VAL A 42 25.30 5.34 -17.71
N ALA A 43 25.94 6.26 -16.99
CA ALA A 43 26.78 5.92 -15.84
C ALA A 43 25.93 5.55 -14.63
N ASP A 44 26.38 4.55 -13.88
CA ASP A 44 25.80 4.12 -12.60
C ASP A 44 26.91 3.98 -11.55
N PRO A 45 27.42 5.12 -11.03
CA PRO A 45 28.61 5.11 -10.18
C PRO A 45 28.39 4.43 -8.83
N TYR A 46 27.16 4.21 -8.43
CA TYR A 46 26.79 3.56 -7.17
C TYR A 46 26.18 2.16 -7.37
N ARG A 47 26.43 1.53 -8.54
CA ARG A 47 25.99 0.16 -8.86
C ARG A 47 26.31 -0.86 -7.77
N TRP A 48 27.42 -0.73 -7.09
CA TRP A 48 27.83 -1.64 -6.04
C TRP A 48 26.87 -1.70 -4.86
N LEU A 49 26.06 -0.66 -4.62
CA LEU A 49 25.00 -0.64 -3.62
C LEU A 49 23.81 -1.55 -3.96
N GLU A 50 23.78 -2.16 -5.16
CA GLU A 50 22.80 -3.19 -5.53
C GLU A 50 23.14 -4.56 -4.91
N ASP A 51 24.33 -4.76 -4.39
CA ASP A 51 24.73 -5.99 -3.69
C ASP A 51 24.36 -5.90 -2.20
N ASP A 52 23.13 -6.34 -1.89
CA ASP A 52 22.54 -6.29 -0.54
C ASP A 52 23.26 -7.18 0.46
N ASN A 53 24.00 -8.19 -0.03
CA ASN A 53 24.70 -9.18 0.80
C ASN A 53 26.17 -8.80 1.06
N SER A 54 26.66 -7.71 0.49
CA SER A 54 28.04 -7.31 0.67
C SER A 54 28.28 -6.62 2.01
N ALA A 55 29.42 -6.93 2.64
CA ALA A 55 29.86 -6.25 3.87
C ALA A 55 30.07 -4.74 3.64
N GLU A 56 30.44 -4.34 2.42
CA GLU A 56 30.64 -2.95 2.04
C GLU A 56 29.31 -2.18 2.01
N THR A 57 28.25 -2.76 1.46
CA THR A 57 26.90 -2.18 1.50
C THR A 57 26.38 -2.10 2.93
N ALA A 58 26.57 -3.14 3.75
CA ALA A 58 26.19 -3.12 5.16
C ALA A 58 26.89 -2.00 5.95
N ALA A 59 28.18 -1.79 5.72
CA ALA A 59 28.94 -0.71 6.37
C ALA A 59 28.44 0.68 5.91
N TRP A 60 28.08 0.84 4.65
CA TRP A 60 27.49 2.08 4.13
C TRP A 60 26.12 2.36 4.77
N VAL A 61 25.27 1.33 4.90
CA VAL A 61 23.96 1.43 5.56
C VAL A 61 24.10 1.90 7.01
N GLU A 62 25.04 1.34 7.76
CA GLU A 62 25.31 1.76 9.14
C GLU A 62 25.78 3.22 9.21
N ALA A 63 26.70 3.62 8.34
CA ALA A 63 27.21 4.99 8.30
C ALA A 63 26.11 6.01 7.96
N GLU A 64 25.24 5.71 7.00
CA GLU A 64 24.12 6.57 6.63
C GLU A 64 23.08 6.68 7.75
N ASN A 65 22.75 5.56 8.39
CA ASN A 65 21.86 5.56 9.54
C ASN A 65 22.40 6.40 10.71
N GLN A 66 23.70 6.35 10.94
CA GLN A 66 24.34 7.17 11.99
C GLN A 66 24.13 8.67 11.72
N VAL A 67 24.35 9.13 10.48
CA VAL A 67 24.12 10.54 10.09
C VAL A 67 22.66 10.94 10.30
N THR A 68 21.73 10.07 9.88
CA THR A 68 20.31 10.32 10.04
C THR A 68 19.90 10.38 11.50
N GLN A 69 20.36 9.45 12.34
CA GLN A 69 20.09 9.45 13.78
C GLN A 69 20.70 10.66 14.49
N ASP A 70 21.91 11.07 14.12
CA ASP A 70 22.55 12.27 14.65
C ASP A 70 21.77 13.54 14.35
N TYR A 71 21.12 13.62 13.17
CA TYR A 71 20.26 14.74 12.83
C TYR A 71 18.92 14.69 13.58
N ILE A 72 18.23 13.54 13.55
CA ILE A 72 16.88 13.36 14.11
C ILE A 72 16.91 13.47 15.64
N SER A 73 17.91 12.90 16.32
CA SER A 73 18.04 12.95 17.79
C SER A 73 18.21 14.37 18.32
N LYS A 74 18.72 15.31 17.51
CA LYS A 74 18.86 16.73 17.85
C LYS A 74 17.55 17.53 17.68
N ILE A 75 16.46 16.92 17.20
CA ILE A 75 15.16 17.57 17.11
C ILE A 75 14.53 17.56 18.51
N PRO A 76 14.34 18.73 19.16
CA PRO A 76 14.02 18.78 20.59
C PRO A 76 12.71 18.06 20.97
N PHE A 77 11.76 17.99 20.04
CA PHE A 77 10.43 17.41 20.29
C PHE A 77 10.25 15.98 19.78
N ARG A 78 11.28 15.38 19.15
CA ARG A 78 11.16 14.04 18.55
C ARG A 78 10.70 12.99 19.56
N ASN A 79 11.30 12.96 20.75
CA ASN A 79 10.96 11.98 21.77
C ASN A 79 9.56 12.22 22.36
N ALA A 80 9.20 13.47 22.62
CA ALA A 80 7.83 13.82 23.06
C ALA A 80 6.78 13.42 22.01
N LEU A 81 7.10 13.60 20.73
CA LEU A 81 6.26 13.18 19.61
C LEU A 81 6.07 11.65 19.59
N LYS A 82 7.17 10.89 19.75
CA LYS A 82 7.11 9.43 19.84
C LYS A 82 6.25 8.97 21.03
N GLU A 83 6.45 9.53 22.20
CA GLU A 83 5.64 9.23 23.39
C GLU A 83 4.15 9.55 23.17
N LYS A 84 3.84 10.67 22.55
CA LYS A 84 2.47 11.04 22.18
C LYS A 84 1.87 10.02 21.22
N MET A 85 2.61 9.60 20.18
CA MET A 85 2.16 8.57 19.24
C MET A 85 1.95 7.23 19.95
N MET A 86 2.85 6.81 20.84
CA MET A 86 2.68 5.58 21.63
C MET A 86 1.38 5.63 22.47
N LYS A 87 1.12 6.75 23.15
CA LYS A 87 -0.12 6.94 23.93
C LYS A 87 -1.37 6.89 23.05
N LEU A 88 -1.30 7.49 21.87
CA LEU A 88 -2.41 7.49 20.91
C LEU A 88 -2.62 6.12 20.26
N GLN A 89 -1.56 5.34 20.03
CA GLN A 89 -1.64 3.97 19.52
C GLN A 89 -2.15 2.97 20.54
N ASN A 90 -2.04 3.30 21.84
CA ASN A 90 -2.42 2.39 22.92
C ASN A 90 -3.93 2.36 23.15
N TYR A 91 -4.66 1.84 22.17
CA TYR A 91 -6.08 1.52 22.22
C TYR A 91 -6.34 0.14 21.65
N GLU A 92 -7.37 -0.54 22.13
CA GLU A 92 -7.77 -1.82 21.57
C GLU A 92 -8.20 -1.67 20.11
N LYS A 93 -7.70 -2.54 19.26
CA LYS A 93 -8.03 -2.63 17.82
C LYS A 93 -8.70 -3.96 17.55
N MET A 94 -9.74 -3.94 16.75
CA MET A 94 -10.49 -5.13 16.37
C MET A 94 -10.71 -5.12 14.86
N GLY A 95 -10.46 -6.26 14.21
CA GLY A 95 -10.84 -6.50 12.82
C GLY A 95 -12.31 -6.89 12.71
N ILE A 96 -12.85 -6.78 11.49
CA ILE A 96 -14.22 -7.23 11.21
C ILE A 96 -14.33 -8.72 11.53
N PRO A 97 -15.34 -9.17 12.31
CA PRO A 97 -15.58 -10.58 12.51
C PRO A 97 -15.95 -11.26 11.19
N PHE A 98 -15.45 -12.48 11.00
CA PHE A 98 -15.86 -13.33 9.90
C PHE A 98 -16.26 -14.71 10.46
N LYS A 99 -17.22 -15.35 9.79
CA LYS A 99 -17.78 -16.62 10.26
C LYS A 99 -17.24 -17.78 9.42
N HIS A 100 -16.83 -18.85 10.06
CA HIS A 100 -16.46 -20.08 9.40
C HIS A 100 -16.88 -21.26 10.24
N HIS A 101 -17.55 -22.24 9.62
CA HIS A 101 -18.02 -23.47 10.27
C HIS A 101 -18.69 -23.23 11.64
N GLY A 102 -19.63 -22.25 11.68
CA GLY A 102 -20.41 -21.93 12.89
C GLY A 102 -19.69 -21.13 13.96
N LYS A 103 -18.41 -20.82 13.79
CA LYS A 103 -17.62 -19.99 14.71
C LYS A 103 -17.30 -18.64 14.10
N TYR A 104 -17.10 -17.64 14.96
CA TYR A 104 -16.62 -16.30 14.59
C TYR A 104 -15.14 -16.19 14.84
N PHE A 105 -14.42 -15.62 13.89
CA PHE A 105 -13.00 -15.31 13.98
C PHE A 105 -12.78 -13.82 13.81
N PHE A 106 -11.79 -13.26 14.48
CA PHE A 106 -11.41 -11.86 14.34
C PHE A 106 -9.99 -11.64 14.83
N TYR A 107 -9.38 -10.61 14.28
CA TYR A 107 -8.08 -10.13 14.75
C TYR A 107 -8.27 -9.08 15.82
N LYS A 108 -7.46 -9.14 16.86
CA LYS A 108 -7.47 -8.19 17.97
C LYS A 108 -6.04 -7.81 18.36
N ASN A 109 -5.85 -6.54 18.71
CA ASN A 109 -4.61 -6.02 19.27
C ASN A 109 -4.95 -5.21 20.52
N ASN A 110 -4.24 -5.43 21.62
CA ASN A 110 -4.49 -4.76 22.88
C ASN A 110 -4.03 -3.27 22.89
N GLY A 111 -3.37 -2.84 21.83
CA GLY A 111 -2.91 -1.47 21.63
C GLY A 111 -1.47 -1.38 21.13
N LEU A 112 -0.53 -1.98 21.83
CA LEU A 112 0.90 -1.89 21.54
C LEU A 112 1.56 -3.24 21.22
N GLN A 113 0.79 -4.32 21.11
CA GLN A 113 1.32 -5.58 20.57
C GLN A 113 1.87 -5.34 19.15
N ASN A 114 3.04 -5.90 18.84
CA ASN A 114 3.67 -5.71 17.53
C ASN A 114 2.83 -6.30 16.39
N GLN A 115 2.16 -7.42 16.65
CA GLN A 115 1.27 -8.09 15.71
C GLN A 115 -0.12 -8.30 16.35
N SER A 116 -1.17 -8.29 15.52
CA SER A 116 -2.52 -8.63 15.97
C SER A 116 -2.65 -10.14 16.14
N VAL A 117 -3.44 -10.53 17.14
CA VAL A 117 -3.69 -11.93 17.51
C VAL A 117 -5.00 -12.38 16.91
N LEU A 118 -5.07 -13.59 16.39
CA LEU A 118 -6.30 -14.23 15.91
C LEU A 118 -7.04 -14.90 17.08
N TYR A 119 -8.32 -14.55 17.22
CA TYR A 119 -9.24 -15.13 18.21
C TYR A 119 -10.43 -15.82 17.53
N GLU A 120 -11.05 -16.77 18.25
CA GLU A 120 -12.34 -17.37 17.90
C GLU A 120 -13.38 -17.18 19.01
N MET A 121 -14.66 -17.18 18.64
CA MET A 121 -15.83 -17.19 19.54
C MET A 121 -16.90 -18.13 19.01
N ASP A 122 -17.70 -18.72 19.89
CA ASP A 122 -18.85 -19.55 19.50
C ASP A 122 -20.08 -18.67 19.16
N SER A 123 -20.14 -17.47 19.71
CA SER A 123 -21.16 -16.45 19.44
C SER A 123 -20.55 -15.06 19.57
N LEU A 124 -21.20 -14.03 18.98
CA LEU A 124 -20.72 -12.65 19.05
C LEU A 124 -20.66 -12.07 20.50
N ASP A 125 -21.44 -12.63 21.41
CA ASP A 125 -21.42 -12.31 22.85
C ASP A 125 -20.55 -13.27 23.66
N GLY A 126 -19.87 -14.20 23.00
CA GLY A 126 -19.04 -15.23 23.61
C GLY A 126 -17.71 -14.72 24.14
N THR A 127 -17.03 -15.55 24.92
CA THR A 127 -15.69 -15.26 25.40
C THR A 127 -14.67 -15.58 24.29
N PRO A 128 -13.84 -14.62 23.88
CA PRO A 128 -12.79 -14.87 22.89
C PRO A 128 -11.75 -15.86 23.39
N ARG A 129 -11.36 -16.80 22.52
CA ARG A 129 -10.26 -17.76 22.75
C ARG A 129 -9.16 -17.47 21.73
N GLU A 130 -7.91 -17.44 22.19
CA GLU A 130 -6.74 -17.28 21.31
C GLU A 130 -6.61 -18.49 20.38
N VAL A 131 -6.49 -18.24 19.09
CA VAL A 131 -6.23 -19.24 18.05
C VAL A 131 -4.77 -19.24 17.65
N LEU A 132 -4.22 -18.05 17.34
CA LEU A 132 -2.83 -17.88 16.92
C LEU A 132 -2.33 -16.50 17.31
N ASP A 133 -1.20 -16.48 18.02
CA ASP A 133 -0.52 -15.24 18.43
C ASP A 133 0.83 -15.13 17.70
N PRO A 134 0.94 -14.31 16.66
CA PRO A 134 2.19 -14.13 15.92
C PRO A 134 3.32 -13.54 16.78
N ASN A 135 3.01 -12.84 17.87
CA ASN A 135 4.01 -12.29 18.79
C ASN A 135 4.83 -13.38 19.50
N LYS A 136 4.31 -14.63 19.53
CA LYS A 136 5.01 -15.79 20.07
C LYS A 136 5.90 -16.52 19.05
N LEU A 137 5.88 -16.10 17.78
CA LEU A 137 6.64 -16.71 16.69
C LEU A 137 8.03 -16.07 16.48
N SER A 138 8.28 -14.90 17.10
CA SER A 138 9.60 -14.26 17.12
C SER A 138 9.72 -13.35 18.33
N ASP A 139 10.94 -13.20 18.86
CA ASP A 139 11.22 -12.37 20.04
C ASP A 139 11.06 -10.86 19.76
N ASP A 140 11.26 -10.45 18.51
CA ASP A 140 11.25 -9.04 18.09
C ASP A 140 9.95 -8.63 17.37
N GLY A 141 8.96 -9.54 17.24
CA GLY A 141 7.68 -9.27 16.57
C GLY A 141 7.77 -9.09 15.06
N THR A 142 8.89 -9.50 14.43
CA THR A 142 9.08 -9.34 12.97
C THR A 142 8.47 -10.47 12.14
N VAL A 143 7.93 -11.52 12.78
CA VAL A 143 7.10 -12.52 12.12
C VAL A 143 5.66 -12.02 12.07
N ALA A 144 5.10 -11.89 10.88
CA ALA A 144 3.75 -11.42 10.65
C ALA A 144 2.87 -12.49 10.05
N LEU A 145 1.62 -12.59 10.53
CA LEU A 145 0.57 -13.40 9.94
C LEU A 145 0.00 -12.70 8.71
N LYS A 146 0.05 -13.35 7.56
CA LYS A 146 -0.41 -12.80 6.27
C LYS A 146 -1.84 -13.20 5.95
N SER A 147 -2.16 -14.49 6.13
CA SER A 147 -3.51 -15.03 5.95
C SER A 147 -3.76 -16.22 6.84
N VAL A 148 -5.04 -16.52 7.03
CA VAL A 148 -5.54 -17.78 7.57
C VAL A 148 -6.63 -18.29 6.64
N ASP A 149 -6.56 -19.57 6.32
CA ASP A 149 -7.45 -20.23 5.37
C ASP A 149 -7.92 -21.57 6.01
N PHE A 150 -9.23 -21.77 6.12
CA PHE A 150 -9.79 -22.94 6.81
C PHE A 150 -10.23 -24.01 5.82
N SER A 151 -10.06 -25.28 6.20
CA SER A 151 -10.73 -26.37 5.51
C SER A 151 -12.25 -26.24 5.67
N LYS A 152 -13.03 -26.75 4.71
CA LYS A 152 -14.49 -26.57 4.69
C LYS A 152 -15.19 -27.11 5.94
N ASP A 153 -14.67 -28.21 6.52
CA ASP A 153 -15.17 -28.81 7.75
C ASP A 153 -14.72 -28.07 9.03
N GLY A 154 -13.90 -27.00 8.89
CA GLY A 154 -13.35 -26.23 10.00
C GLY A 154 -12.32 -26.96 10.86
N ARG A 155 -11.89 -28.15 10.46
CA ARG A 155 -10.94 -28.97 11.24
C ARG A 155 -9.52 -28.43 11.15
N TYR A 156 -9.10 -27.98 9.98
CA TYR A 156 -7.74 -27.51 9.72
C TYR A 156 -7.72 -26.04 9.36
N MET A 157 -6.67 -25.35 9.81
CA MET A 157 -6.37 -23.99 9.46
C MET A 157 -4.95 -23.93 8.90
N ALA A 158 -4.81 -23.62 7.61
CA ALA A 158 -3.53 -23.22 7.06
C ALA A 158 -3.31 -21.75 7.38
N TYR A 159 -2.10 -21.38 7.81
CA TYR A 159 -1.76 -20.00 8.04
C TYR A 159 -0.42 -19.65 7.38
N THR A 160 -0.41 -18.49 6.79
CA THR A 160 0.74 -17.99 6.03
C THR A 160 1.45 -16.91 6.84
N ILE A 161 2.76 -17.03 6.98
CA ILE A 161 3.58 -16.04 7.67
C ILE A 161 4.64 -15.45 6.73
N SER A 162 5.08 -14.23 7.05
CA SER A 162 6.28 -13.64 6.49
C SER A 162 7.26 -13.25 7.59
N ARG A 163 8.56 -13.23 7.27
CA ARG A 163 9.62 -12.84 8.19
C ARG A 163 10.23 -11.53 7.75
N SER A 164 10.47 -10.63 8.70
CA SER A 164 11.14 -9.34 8.48
C SER A 164 10.49 -8.49 7.37
N GLY A 165 9.19 -8.66 7.15
CA GLY A 165 8.43 -7.91 6.13
C GLY A 165 8.69 -8.30 4.69
N SER A 166 9.43 -9.38 4.42
CA SER A 166 9.64 -9.93 3.08
C SER A 166 8.33 -10.38 2.44
N ASP A 167 8.27 -10.39 1.12
CA ASP A 167 7.17 -10.98 0.34
C ASP A 167 7.29 -12.51 0.23
N TRP A 168 8.41 -13.11 0.64
CA TRP A 168 8.54 -14.55 0.79
C TRP A 168 7.71 -15.03 1.98
N ASN A 169 6.95 -16.10 1.75
CA ASN A 169 6.01 -16.64 2.72
C ASN A 169 6.33 -18.10 3.03
N GLU A 170 5.94 -18.49 4.23
CA GLU A 170 5.88 -19.88 4.68
C GLU A 170 4.43 -20.21 5.04
N ILE A 171 3.99 -21.42 4.73
CA ILE A 171 2.64 -21.91 5.08
C ILE A 171 2.77 -23.08 6.06
N TYR A 172 2.02 -23.00 7.15
CA TYR A 172 1.91 -24.02 8.19
C TYR A 172 0.45 -24.43 8.35
N VAL A 173 0.21 -25.58 8.97
CA VAL A 173 -1.14 -26.08 9.23
C VAL A 173 -1.34 -26.38 10.71
N LYS A 174 -2.52 -25.99 11.23
CA LYS A 174 -2.98 -26.28 12.58
C LYS A 174 -4.22 -27.15 12.55
N ASP A 175 -4.25 -28.26 13.33
CA ASP A 175 -5.47 -28.97 13.64
C ASP A 175 -6.25 -28.18 14.70
N MET A 176 -7.39 -27.62 14.33
CA MET A 176 -8.20 -26.76 15.19
C MET A 176 -8.92 -27.56 16.29
N LYS A 177 -9.19 -28.86 16.06
CA LYS A 177 -9.83 -29.72 17.03
C LYS A 177 -8.86 -30.14 18.13
N GLU A 178 -7.65 -30.54 17.74
CA GLU A 178 -6.60 -30.99 18.67
C GLU A 178 -5.79 -29.80 19.24
N GLY A 179 -5.91 -28.62 18.64
CA GLY A 179 -5.12 -27.43 19.00
C GLY A 179 -3.63 -27.55 18.70
N LYS A 180 -3.22 -28.48 17.82
CA LYS A 180 -1.83 -28.83 17.53
C LYS A 180 -1.40 -28.37 16.17
N MET A 181 -0.12 -27.95 16.05
CA MET A 181 0.52 -27.77 14.76
C MET A 181 0.81 -29.12 14.13
N LEU A 182 0.59 -29.23 12.81
CA LEU A 182 0.99 -30.36 12.00
C LEU A 182 2.42 -30.15 11.48
N ASP A 183 2.99 -31.20 10.91
CA ASP A 183 4.35 -31.20 10.34
C ASP A 183 4.37 -30.57 8.92
N ASP A 184 3.20 -30.24 8.37
CA ASP A 184 3.06 -29.65 7.06
C ASP A 184 3.70 -28.24 7.05
N HIS A 185 4.71 -28.06 6.17
CA HIS A 185 5.46 -26.80 6.05
C HIS A 185 5.83 -26.56 4.60
N ILE A 186 5.35 -25.44 4.07
CA ILE A 186 5.62 -24.97 2.70
C ILE A 186 6.57 -23.79 2.76
N VAL A 187 7.58 -23.81 1.90
CA VAL A 187 8.56 -22.73 1.74
C VAL A 187 8.57 -22.20 0.30
N TRP A 188 9.20 -21.07 0.08
CA TRP A 188 9.33 -20.38 -1.21
C TRP A 188 7.99 -20.03 -1.85
N ALA A 189 6.95 -19.91 -1.03
CA ALA A 189 5.67 -19.39 -1.43
C ALA A 189 5.75 -17.85 -1.56
N LYS A 190 5.08 -17.28 -2.55
CA LYS A 190 5.07 -15.83 -2.75
C LYS A 190 3.82 -15.44 -3.53
N PHE A 191 3.13 -14.35 -3.07
CA PHE A 191 1.87 -13.88 -3.64
C PHE A 191 0.80 -14.98 -3.74
N THR A 192 0.58 -15.67 -2.65
CA THR A 192 -0.34 -16.81 -2.55
C THR A 192 -0.93 -16.94 -1.16
N ASN A 193 -2.10 -17.57 -1.09
CA ASN A 193 -2.71 -18.12 0.12
C ASN A 193 -2.84 -19.64 -0.04
N ALA A 194 -3.22 -20.32 1.03
CA ALA A 194 -3.62 -21.72 0.97
C ALA A 194 -5.11 -21.79 0.58
N SER A 195 -5.43 -22.28 -0.62
CA SER A 195 -6.81 -22.40 -1.07
C SER A 195 -7.30 -23.82 -0.98
N TRP A 196 -8.12 -24.12 0.03
CA TRP A 196 -8.53 -25.48 0.40
C TRP A 196 -9.45 -26.14 -0.62
N GLN A 197 -9.21 -27.41 -0.88
CA GLN A 197 -10.12 -28.32 -1.58
C GLN A 197 -9.91 -29.75 -1.07
N GLY A 198 -10.95 -30.35 -0.51
CA GLY A 198 -10.88 -31.72 -0.02
C GLY A 198 -9.84 -31.92 1.11
N ASP A 199 -8.86 -32.80 0.90
CA ASP A 199 -7.84 -33.15 1.90
C ASP A 199 -6.53 -32.39 1.79
N GLY A 200 -6.55 -31.23 1.09
CA GLY A 200 -5.37 -30.39 0.88
C GLY A 200 -5.71 -29.00 0.39
N PHE A 201 -4.71 -28.28 -0.12
CA PHE A 201 -4.87 -26.93 -0.61
C PHE A 201 -3.94 -26.61 -1.78
N TYR A 202 -4.38 -25.66 -2.61
CA TYR A 202 -3.55 -25.07 -3.66
C TYR A 202 -2.71 -23.92 -3.09
N TYR A 203 -1.51 -23.77 -3.62
CA TYR A 203 -0.63 -22.62 -3.34
C TYR A 203 0.29 -22.35 -4.53
N SER A 204 0.92 -21.16 -4.54
CA SER A 204 1.89 -20.78 -5.58
C SER A 204 3.27 -20.60 -4.97
N ALA A 205 4.29 -21.09 -5.68
CA ALA A 205 5.67 -21.01 -5.22
C ALA A 205 6.65 -20.84 -6.39
N TYR A 206 7.84 -20.43 -6.04
CA TYR A 206 9.01 -20.39 -6.92
C TYR A 206 10.02 -21.45 -6.51
N ASP A 207 11.00 -21.74 -7.38
CA ASP A 207 12.20 -22.44 -6.96
C ASP A 207 13.01 -21.56 -5.99
N ALA A 208 13.79 -22.19 -5.12
CA ALA A 208 14.65 -21.45 -4.19
C ALA A 208 15.54 -20.44 -4.92
N PRO A 209 15.48 -19.16 -4.59
CA PRO A 209 16.24 -18.13 -5.29
C PRO A 209 17.73 -18.18 -4.91
N LYS A 210 18.61 -17.66 -5.75
CA LYS A 210 20.03 -17.48 -5.39
C LYS A 210 20.22 -16.38 -4.34
N SER A 211 19.39 -15.34 -4.37
CA SER A 211 19.28 -14.28 -3.39
C SER A 211 17.81 -13.95 -3.17
N GLU A 212 17.34 -14.01 -1.94
CA GLU A 212 15.95 -13.72 -1.57
C GLU A 212 15.58 -12.26 -1.85
N LEU A 213 16.53 -11.35 -1.71
CA LEU A 213 16.29 -9.90 -1.77
C LEU A 213 16.42 -9.32 -3.19
N SER A 214 17.19 -9.93 -4.09
CA SER A 214 17.49 -9.31 -5.37
C SER A 214 17.27 -10.19 -6.60
N SER A 215 17.23 -11.54 -6.46
CA SER A 215 17.01 -12.43 -7.60
C SER A 215 15.65 -12.16 -8.25
N LYS A 216 15.66 -12.02 -9.60
CA LYS A 216 14.45 -11.90 -10.39
C LYS A 216 13.56 -13.11 -10.18
N ASN A 217 12.28 -12.89 -9.87
CA ASN A 217 11.32 -13.96 -9.65
C ASN A 217 10.70 -14.37 -10.99
N GLU A 218 11.02 -15.58 -11.44
CA GLU A 218 10.62 -16.11 -12.73
C GLU A 218 10.01 -17.51 -12.56
N TYR A 219 9.08 -17.88 -13.45
CA TYR A 219 8.45 -19.21 -13.51
C TYR A 219 7.69 -19.59 -12.23
N GLN A 220 6.79 -18.73 -11.74
CA GLN A 220 5.89 -19.12 -10.67
C GLN A 220 5.05 -20.35 -11.05
N LYS A 221 4.91 -21.27 -10.12
CA LYS A 221 4.22 -22.57 -10.30
C LYS A 221 3.06 -22.66 -9.33
N VAL A 222 2.01 -23.39 -9.70
CA VAL A 222 0.90 -23.75 -8.82
C VAL A 222 1.02 -25.22 -8.43
N TYR A 223 0.92 -25.48 -7.15
CA TYR A 223 0.95 -26.82 -6.54
C TYR A 223 -0.33 -27.10 -5.77
N TYR A 224 -0.62 -28.38 -5.62
CA TYR A 224 -1.58 -28.89 -4.65
C TYR A 224 -0.84 -29.69 -3.56
N HIS A 225 -0.97 -29.25 -2.33
CA HIS A 225 -0.41 -29.90 -1.14
C HIS A 225 -1.46 -30.77 -0.49
N LYS A 226 -1.17 -32.05 -0.33
CA LYS A 226 -2.00 -32.99 0.42
C LYS A 226 -1.53 -33.03 1.87
N LEU A 227 -2.44 -32.89 2.83
CA LEU A 227 -2.11 -32.96 4.26
C LEU A 227 -1.33 -34.21 4.64
N GLY A 228 -0.33 -34.04 5.50
CA GLY A 228 0.51 -35.10 6.01
C GLY A 228 1.57 -35.62 5.05
N THR A 229 1.79 -34.94 3.92
CA THR A 229 2.87 -35.26 2.99
C THR A 229 3.94 -34.14 2.99
N PRO A 230 5.21 -34.47 2.72
CA PRO A 230 6.23 -33.42 2.59
C PRO A 230 6.03 -32.63 1.29
N GLN A 231 6.39 -31.36 1.29
CA GLN A 231 6.28 -30.44 0.12
C GLN A 231 6.90 -31.00 -1.17
N SER A 232 7.95 -31.83 -1.04
CA SER A 232 8.61 -32.45 -2.21
C SER A 232 7.74 -33.47 -2.96
N GLN A 233 6.60 -33.87 -2.37
CA GLN A 233 5.62 -34.78 -2.99
C GLN A 233 4.39 -34.03 -3.52
N ASP A 234 4.36 -32.69 -3.45
CA ASP A 234 3.23 -31.93 -3.89
C ASP A 234 3.01 -32.06 -5.40
N GLU A 235 1.74 -32.16 -5.78
CA GLU A 235 1.34 -32.24 -7.17
C GLU A 235 1.57 -30.91 -7.88
N LEU A 236 2.36 -30.90 -8.96
CA LEU A 236 2.50 -29.75 -9.84
C LEU A 236 1.23 -29.62 -10.70
N VAL A 237 0.39 -28.62 -10.39
CA VAL A 237 -0.88 -28.37 -11.07
C VAL A 237 -0.68 -27.57 -12.35
N PHE A 238 0.18 -26.56 -12.29
CA PHE A 238 0.44 -25.67 -13.43
C PHE A 238 1.83 -25.05 -13.38
N ARG A 239 2.45 -24.95 -14.55
CA ARG A 239 3.62 -24.09 -14.82
C ARG A 239 3.62 -23.63 -16.26
N SER A 240 4.20 -22.45 -16.54
CA SER A 240 4.57 -22.04 -17.89
C SER A 240 6.01 -22.42 -18.19
N PHE A 241 6.31 -22.85 -19.41
CA PHE A 241 7.67 -23.06 -19.90
C PHE A 241 8.14 -21.91 -20.79
N GLU A 242 7.20 -21.20 -21.40
CA GLU A 242 7.47 -20.18 -22.41
C GLU A 242 7.44 -18.77 -21.84
N GLU A 243 6.66 -18.56 -20.78
CA GLU A 243 6.44 -17.23 -20.19
C GLU A 243 6.92 -17.18 -18.74
N PRO A 244 8.18 -16.77 -18.53
CA PRO A 244 8.77 -16.73 -17.19
C PRO A 244 8.17 -15.63 -16.28
N LEU A 245 7.66 -14.55 -16.89
CA LEU A 245 7.25 -13.34 -16.21
C LEU A 245 5.73 -13.27 -16.09
N MET A 246 5.17 -14.25 -15.39
CA MET A 246 3.74 -14.34 -15.09
C MET A 246 3.51 -14.81 -13.66
N PHE A 247 2.45 -14.32 -13.06
CA PHE A 247 1.87 -14.90 -11.86
C PHE A 247 0.85 -15.96 -12.23
N HIS A 248 0.90 -17.07 -11.51
CA HIS A 248 -0.05 -18.17 -11.59
C HIS A 248 -0.58 -18.45 -10.20
N MET A 249 -1.89 -18.32 -10.01
CA MET A 249 -2.52 -18.53 -8.70
C MET A 249 -3.77 -19.38 -8.87
N ALA A 250 -4.01 -20.29 -7.94
CA ALA A 250 -5.27 -21.02 -7.84
C ALA A 250 -6.11 -20.49 -6.68
N TYR A 251 -7.41 -20.42 -6.90
CA TYR A 251 -8.42 -20.06 -5.93
C TYR A 251 -9.58 -21.02 -6.03
N VAL A 252 -10.10 -21.47 -4.89
CA VAL A 252 -11.25 -22.41 -4.81
C VAL A 252 -12.47 -21.63 -4.33
N SER A 253 -13.64 -21.87 -4.94
CA SER A 253 -14.90 -21.27 -4.51
C SER A 253 -15.27 -21.71 -3.08
N GLU A 254 -16.07 -20.92 -2.38
CA GLU A 254 -16.48 -21.16 -1.00
C GLU A 254 -17.17 -22.52 -0.82
N ASP A 255 -17.90 -22.99 -1.82
CA ASP A 255 -18.54 -24.32 -1.85
C ASP A 255 -17.61 -25.48 -2.29
N GLU A 256 -16.33 -25.19 -2.58
CA GLU A 256 -15.30 -26.09 -3.12
C GLU A 256 -15.63 -26.70 -4.50
N ARG A 257 -16.64 -26.23 -5.19
CA ARG A 257 -17.03 -26.75 -6.49
C ARG A 257 -16.09 -26.30 -7.61
N PHE A 258 -15.69 -25.01 -7.61
CA PHE A 258 -14.88 -24.43 -8.68
C PHE A 258 -13.45 -24.18 -8.24
N VAL A 259 -12.51 -24.56 -9.11
CA VAL A 259 -11.12 -24.17 -8.99
C VAL A 259 -10.84 -23.16 -10.11
N TYR A 260 -10.49 -21.95 -9.74
CA TYR A 260 -10.09 -20.87 -10.64
C TYR A 260 -8.59 -20.83 -10.77
N MET A 261 -8.08 -20.63 -11.97
CA MET A 261 -6.66 -20.40 -12.25
C MET A 261 -6.49 -19.01 -12.86
N TYR A 262 -5.75 -18.17 -12.17
CA TYR A 262 -5.34 -16.85 -12.65
C TYR A 262 -3.99 -16.94 -13.33
N GLN A 263 -3.88 -16.29 -14.48
CA GLN A 263 -2.62 -16.08 -15.19
C GLN A 263 -2.48 -14.58 -15.44
N SER A 264 -1.56 -13.91 -14.74
CA SER A 264 -1.38 -12.47 -14.82
C SER A 264 0.08 -12.08 -15.04
N GLY A 265 0.31 -11.26 -16.03
CA GLY A 265 1.63 -10.70 -16.36
C GLY A 265 1.52 -9.30 -16.97
N GLY A 266 0.34 -8.69 -16.87
CA GLY A 266 0.00 -7.40 -17.45
C GLY A 266 -0.93 -6.59 -16.58
N ASP A 267 -1.75 -5.75 -17.21
CA ASP A 267 -2.74 -4.90 -16.53
C ASP A 267 -3.90 -5.70 -15.93
N GLY A 268 -4.15 -6.90 -16.46
CA GLY A 268 -5.21 -7.79 -16.04
C GLY A 268 -4.77 -9.24 -16.02
N ASN A 269 -5.72 -10.14 -16.20
CA ASN A 269 -5.46 -11.59 -16.14
C ASN A 269 -6.32 -12.38 -17.11
N VAL A 270 -5.83 -13.54 -17.51
CA VAL A 270 -6.65 -14.61 -18.03
C VAL A 270 -7.15 -15.45 -16.86
N LEU A 271 -8.45 -15.76 -16.87
CA LEU A 271 -9.11 -16.59 -15.88
C LEU A 271 -9.55 -17.91 -16.52
N LEU A 272 -9.15 -19.01 -15.89
CA LEU A 272 -9.65 -20.34 -16.22
C LEU A 272 -10.46 -20.86 -15.03
N VAL A 273 -11.46 -21.70 -15.31
CA VAL A 273 -12.28 -22.34 -14.29
C VAL A 273 -12.39 -23.83 -14.55
N LYS A 274 -12.31 -24.63 -13.48
CA LYS A 274 -12.57 -26.07 -13.49
C LYS A 274 -13.74 -26.37 -12.57
N ASP A 275 -14.85 -26.93 -13.11
CA ASP A 275 -15.94 -27.48 -12.31
C ASP A 275 -15.56 -28.91 -11.90
N THR A 276 -15.34 -29.10 -10.60
CA THR A 276 -14.94 -30.42 -10.05
C THR A 276 -16.06 -31.46 -10.05
N LYS A 277 -17.31 -31.00 -10.20
CA LYS A 277 -18.50 -31.86 -10.33
C LYS A 277 -18.83 -32.25 -11.77
N SER A 278 -18.12 -31.68 -12.75
CA SER A 278 -18.27 -32.06 -14.16
C SER A 278 -17.88 -33.51 -14.40
N GLU A 279 -18.52 -34.19 -15.37
CA GLU A 279 -18.12 -35.56 -15.79
C GLU A 279 -16.68 -35.63 -16.31
N ASN A 280 -16.14 -34.52 -16.83
CA ASN A 280 -14.76 -34.41 -17.31
C ASN A 280 -14.15 -33.09 -16.79
N PRO A 281 -13.69 -33.06 -15.54
CA PRO A 281 -13.15 -31.85 -14.92
C PRO A 281 -11.87 -31.38 -15.64
N ARG A 282 -11.94 -30.20 -16.25
CA ARG A 282 -10.80 -29.55 -16.92
C ARG A 282 -10.89 -28.04 -16.78
N PHE A 283 -9.78 -27.36 -16.93
CA PHE A 283 -9.74 -25.91 -16.96
C PHE A 283 -10.32 -25.38 -18.28
N ILE A 284 -11.33 -24.54 -18.19
CA ILE A 284 -11.98 -23.85 -19.31
C ILE A 284 -11.62 -22.37 -19.18
N ARG A 285 -11.13 -21.76 -20.25
CA ARG A 285 -10.77 -20.36 -20.31
C ARG A 285 -12.02 -19.49 -20.45
N LEU A 286 -12.13 -18.41 -19.67
CA LEU A 286 -13.28 -17.48 -19.70
C LEU A 286 -12.99 -16.21 -20.51
N ASN A 287 -11.74 -15.81 -20.65
CA ASN A 287 -11.29 -14.67 -21.48
C ASN A 287 -9.93 -14.95 -22.10
N ASN A 288 -9.55 -14.15 -23.12
CA ASN A 288 -8.29 -14.34 -23.85
C ASN A 288 -7.29 -13.19 -23.67
N SER A 289 -7.71 -12.03 -23.15
CA SER A 289 -6.87 -10.86 -23.01
C SER A 289 -6.31 -10.73 -21.59
N TYR A 290 -5.03 -10.33 -21.50
CA TYR A 290 -4.38 -9.92 -20.26
C TYR A 290 -4.53 -8.41 -19.98
N ASP A 291 -5.34 -7.69 -20.80
CA ASP A 291 -5.53 -6.24 -20.63
C ASP A 291 -6.64 -5.89 -19.61
N TYR A 292 -7.44 -6.88 -19.23
CA TYR A 292 -8.61 -6.69 -18.37
C TYR A 292 -8.59 -7.64 -17.18
N ASN A 293 -9.19 -7.20 -16.09
CA ASN A 293 -9.38 -8.02 -14.89
C ASN A 293 -10.61 -8.92 -15.05
N PHE A 294 -10.46 -10.18 -14.72
CA PHE A 294 -11.52 -11.17 -14.57
C PHE A 294 -11.39 -11.82 -13.19
N SER A 295 -12.34 -11.57 -12.29
CA SER A 295 -12.28 -12.06 -10.92
C SER A 295 -13.62 -12.67 -10.51
N PRO A 296 -13.67 -13.93 -10.02
CA PRO A 296 -14.90 -14.52 -9.49
C PRO A 296 -15.31 -13.78 -8.22
N VAL A 297 -16.62 -13.51 -8.12
CA VAL A 297 -17.24 -12.80 -6.99
C VAL A 297 -18.32 -13.63 -6.30
N GLY A 298 -18.58 -14.83 -6.78
CA GLY A 298 -19.50 -15.80 -6.21
C GLY A 298 -20.04 -16.75 -7.27
N ASN A 299 -20.77 -17.73 -6.81
CA ASN A 299 -21.50 -18.70 -7.66
C ASN A 299 -22.78 -19.17 -6.98
N ASP A 300 -23.72 -19.65 -7.79
CA ASP A 300 -24.86 -20.44 -7.34
C ASP A 300 -24.87 -21.81 -8.04
N ASP A 301 -25.97 -22.57 -7.91
CA ASP A 301 -26.04 -23.91 -8.50
C ASP A 301 -25.94 -23.93 -10.04
N LYS A 302 -26.21 -22.79 -10.71
CA LYS A 302 -26.31 -22.67 -12.19
C LYS A 302 -25.34 -21.67 -12.78
N HIS A 303 -24.80 -20.75 -11.99
CA HIS A 303 -24.08 -19.59 -12.49
C HIS A 303 -22.77 -19.33 -11.73
N ILE A 304 -21.83 -18.71 -12.46
CA ILE A 304 -20.64 -18.10 -11.89
C ILE A 304 -20.70 -16.59 -12.20
N TYR A 305 -20.45 -15.74 -11.22
CA TYR A 305 -20.43 -14.28 -11.34
C TYR A 305 -19.00 -13.78 -11.41
N ILE A 306 -18.68 -13.00 -12.42
CA ILE A 306 -17.32 -12.53 -12.70
C ILE A 306 -17.30 -11.01 -12.79
N TYR A 307 -16.56 -10.35 -11.93
CA TYR A 307 -16.17 -8.95 -12.03
C TYR A 307 -15.20 -8.75 -13.19
N THR A 308 -15.39 -7.71 -13.99
CA THR A 308 -14.47 -7.35 -15.08
C THR A 308 -14.55 -5.86 -15.43
N ASN A 309 -13.43 -5.32 -15.94
CA ASN A 309 -13.38 -4.02 -16.61
C ASN A 309 -13.29 -4.14 -18.15
N GLU A 310 -13.53 -5.33 -18.71
CA GLU A 310 -13.52 -5.54 -20.16
C GLU A 310 -14.58 -4.69 -20.86
N ASN A 311 -14.14 -3.73 -21.71
CA ASN A 311 -14.99 -2.76 -22.37
C ASN A 311 -15.96 -2.03 -21.41
N ALA A 312 -15.52 -1.81 -20.16
CA ALA A 312 -16.25 -1.14 -19.10
C ALA A 312 -15.26 -0.48 -18.14
N PRO A 313 -14.76 0.73 -18.43
CA PRO A 313 -13.77 1.41 -17.59
C PRO A 313 -14.15 1.56 -16.12
N MET A 314 -15.46 1.69 -15.80
CA MET A 314 -15.98 1.74 -14.42
C MET A 314 -16.31 0.36 -13.86
N ALA A 315 -15.96 -0.70 -14.58
CA ALA A 315 -16.23 -2.11 -14.30
C ALA A 315 -17.71 -2.50 -14.36
N LYS A 316 -17.93 -3.80 -14.53
CA LYS A 316 -19.22 -4.47 -14.61
C LYS A 316 -19.13 -5.88 -14.06
N VAL A 317 -20.26 -6.58 -13.97
CA VAL A 317 -20.29 -8.00 -13.60
C VAL A 317 -20.93 -8.80 -14.74
N LEU A 318 -20.25 -9.88 -15.12
CA LEU A 318 -20.75 -10.89 -16.04
C LEU A 318 -21.28 -12.10 -15.26
N VAL A 319 -22.28 -12.77 -15.81
CA VAL A 319 -22.76 -14.06 -15.34
C VAL A 319 -22.54 -15.10 -16.42
N PHE A 320 -21.98 -16.25 -16.05
CA PHE A 320 -21.75 -17.40 -16.91
C PHE A 320 -22.64 -18.56 -16.46
N ASP A 321 -23.32 -19.19 -17.40
CA ASP A 321 -24.04 -20.43 -17.14
C ASP A 321 -23.03 -21.58 -17.02
N ILE A 322 -23.11 -22.38 -15.96
CA ILE A 322 -22.13 -23.45 -15.66
C ILE A 322 -22.09 -24.50 -16.78
N ASP A 323 -23.23 -24.77 -17.41
CA ASP A 323 -23.32 -25.74 -18.52
C ASP A 323 -22.78 -25.19 -19.86
N ASN A 324 -22.40 -23.90 -19.92
CA ASN A 324 -21.95 -23.25 -21.16
C ASN A 324 -20.76 -22.29 -20.90
N LEU A 325 -19.76 -22.78 -20.19
CA LEU A 325 -18.56 -21.99 -19.90
C LEU A 325 -17.69 -21.82 -21.13
N GLY A 326 -17.05 -20.65 -21.25
CA GLY A 326 -16.08 -20.37 -22.33
C GLY A 326 -15.93 -18.89 -22.64
N VAL A 327 -14.95 -18.59 -23.50
CA VAL A 327 -14.70 -17.22 -23.96
C VAL A 327 -15.93 -16.66 -24.69
N GLY A 328 -16.37 -15.46 -24.31
CA GLY A 328 -17.52 -14.78 -24.92
C GLY A 328 -18.87 -15.37 -24.54
N LYS A 329 -18.95 -16.26 -23.56
CA LYS A 329 -20.19 -16.86 -23.07
C LYS A 329 -20.81 -16.10 -21.89
N GLY A 330 -20.06 -15.18 -21.26
CA GLY A 330 -20.58 -14.32 -20.21
C GLY A 330 -21.61 -13.33 -20.75
N ARG A 331 -22.70 -13.15 -20.04
CA ARG A 331 -23.70 -12.12 -20.31
C ARG A 331 -23.68 -11.09 -19.18
N GLU A 332 -24.07 -9.87 -19.47
CA GLU A 332 -24.07 -8.79 -18.49
C GLU A 332 -25.08 -9.09 -17.36
N PHE A 333 -24.63 -8.99 -16.13
CA PHE A 333 -25.42 -9.13 -14.91
C PHE A 333 -25.61 -7.78 -14.20
N ILE A 334 -24.50 -7.06 -14.00
CA ILE A 334 -24.52 -5.66 -13.54
C ILE A 334 -23.81 -4.84 -14.61
N ALA A 335 -24.52 -3.89 -15.21
CA ALA A 335 -23.99 -2.99 -16.21
C ALA A 335 -23.00 -1.99 -15.60
N GLU A 336 -22.10 -1.48 -16.44
CA GLU A 336 -21.27 -0.34 -16.09
C GLU A 336 -22.12 0.88 -15.73
N GLY A 337 -21.80 1.55 -14.61
CA GLY A 337 -22.44 2.76 -14.13
C GLY A 337 -21.57 4.01 -14.28
N ASP A 338 -21.98 5.09 -13.63
CA ASP A 338 -21.28 6.38 -13.59
C ASP A 338 -20.26 6.49 -12.45
N ALA A 339 -20.14 5.44 -11.61
CA ALA A 339 -19.22 5.31 -10.52
C ALA A 339 -18.42 4.01 -10.65
N MET A 340 -17.18 4.01 -10.16
CA MET A 340 -16.31 2.83 -10.18
C MET A 340 -16.90 1.72 -9.31
N LEU A 341 -17.20 0.57 -9.90
CA LEU A 341 -17.56 -0.65 -9.16
C LEU A 341 -16.30 -1.15 -8.44
N SER A 342 -16.17 -0.88 -7.14
CA SER A 342 -14.95 -1.20 -6.39
C SER A 342 -14.97 -2.61 -5.82
N SER A 343 -16.13 -3.12 -5.41
CA SER A 343 -16.28 -4.51 -4.97
C SER A 343 -17.71 -5.03 -5.09
N LEU A 344 -17.84 -6.33 -5.29
CA LEU A 344 -19.08 -7.09 -5.19
C LEU A 344 -18.79 -8.37 -4.43
N GLN A 345 -19.71 -8.77 -3.53
CA GLN A 345 -19.62 -10.02 -2.80
C GLN A 345 -20.99 -10.57 -2.46
N MET A 346 -21.11 -11.88 -2.37
CA MET A 346 -22.36 -12.53 -1.94
C MET A 346 -22.62 -12.27 -0.45
N ALA A 347 -23.89 -12.15 -0.10
CA ALA A 347 -24.36 -12.03 1.27
C ALA A 347 -25.52 -13.02 1.47
N GLY A 348 -25.23 -14.13 2.16
CA GLY A 348 -26.06 -15.30 2.08
C GLY A 348 -26.20 -15.82 0.65
N LYS A 349 -27.11 -16.75 0.44
CA LYS A 349 -27.37 -17.33 -0.90
C LYS A 349 -28.25 -16.48 -1.80
N ASN A 350 -28.82 -15.37 -1.29
CA ASN A 350 -29.92 -14.68 -1.94
C ASN A 350 -29.63 -13.20 -2.26
N HIS A 351 -28.46 -12.70 -1.87
CA HIS A 351 -28.15 -11.28 -2.04
C HIS A 351 -26.69 -11.05 -2.46
N PHE A 352 -26.46 -9.85 -3.02
CA PHE A 352 -25.14 -9.29 -3.20
C PHE A 352 -25.02 -7.94 -2.47
N ILE A 353 -23.85 -7.66 -1.96
CA ILE A 353 -23.46 -6.30 -1.56
C ILE A 353 -22.52 -5.76 -2.61
N VAL A 354 -22.88 -4.63 -3.18
CA VAL A 354 -22.07 -3.90 -4.15
C VAL A 354 -21.58 -2.59 -3.51
N ASN A 355 -20.29 -2.30 -3.68
CA ASN A 355 -19.70 -1.05 -3.24
C ASN A 355 -19.14 -0.30 -4.45
N TYR A 356 -19.63 0.90 -4.65
CA TYR A 356 -19.14 1.83 -5.66
C TYR A 356 -18.26 2.88 -5.01
N GLU A 357 -17.28 3.35 -5.76
CA GLU A 357 -16.48 4.50 -5.41
C GLU A 357 -16.89 5.67 -6.30
N LYS A 358 -17.35 6.74 -5.68
CA LYS A 358 -17.71 7.99 -6.35
C LYS A 358 -16.98 9.14 -5.67
N ASP A 359 -16.24 9.91 -6.47
CA ASP A 359 -15.38 10.98 -5.96
C ASP A 359 -14.49 10.52 -4.79
N ALA A 360 -13.90 9.32 -4.94
CA ALA A 360 -13.02 8.68 -3.94
C ALA A 360 -13.68 8.36 -2.57
N ALA A 361 -15.00 8.18 -2.53
CA ALA A 361 -15.74 7.77 -1.33
C ALA A 361 -16.68 6.60 -1.63
N SER A 362 -16.95 5.76 -0.62
CA SER A 362 -17.78 4.57 -0.75
C SER A 362 -19.27 4.89 -0.80
N HIS A 363 -19.99 4.17 -1.68
CA HIS A 363 -21.45 4.10 -1.79
C HIS A 363 -21.87 2.66 -1.97
N ALA A 364 -22.58 2.10 -1.01
CA ALA A 364 -22.90 0.67 -1.01
C ALA A 364 -24.41 0.40 -1.17
N TYR A 365 -24.73 -0.72 -1.83
CA TYR A 365 -26.11 -1.11 -2.10
C TYR A 365 -26.29 -2.62 -1.88
N LEU A 366 -27.50 -3.00 -1.48
CA LEU A 366 -27.95 -4.38 -1.42
C LEU A 366 -28.67 -4.74 -2.72
N LEU A 367 -28.30 -5.86 -3.36
CA LEU A 367 -28.93 -6.38 -4.56
C LEU A 367 -29.51 -7.78 -4.31
N ASP A 368 -30.56 -8.13 -5.06
CA ASP A 368 -31.00 -9.53 -5.15
C ASP A 368 -30.20 -10.34 -6.18
N MET A 369 -30.48 -11.65 -6.30
CA MET A 369 -29.81 -12.56 -7.23
C MET A 369 -30.13 -12.29 -8.71
N GLN A 370 -31.04 -11.36 -9.02
CA GLN A 370 -31.33 -10.85 -10.36
C GLN A 370 -30.59 -9.52 -10.63
N GLY A 371 -29.77 -9.03 -9.70
CA GLY A 371 -29.07 -7.76 -9.82
C GLY A 371 -29.93 -6.53 -9.55
N LYS A 372 -31.16 -6.70 -9.06
CA LYS A 372 -32.07 -5.61 -8.74
C LYS A 372 -31.63 -4.94 -7.45
N ASN A 373 -31.50 -3.62 -7.49
CA ASN A 373 -31.17 -2.80 -6.31
C ASN A 373 -32.37 -2.79 -5.32
N LEU A 374 -32.10 -3.28 -4.10
CA LEU A 374 -33.05 -3.34 -3.00
C LEU A 374 -32.96 -2.11 -2.06
N GLY A 375 -31.87 -1.36 -2.14
CA GLY A 375 -31.68 -0.14 -1.35
C GLY A 375 -30.22 0.20 -1.10
N GLU A 376 -29.97 1.47 -0.78
CA GLU A 376 -28.66 1.96 -0.37
C GLU A 376 -28.38 1.60 1.09
N ILE A 377 -27.18 1.11 1.35
CA ILE A 377 -26.68 0.91 2.71
C ILE A 377 -26.17 2.26 3.23
N GLN A 378 -26.92 2.85 4.15
CA GLN A 378 -26.59 4.18 4.70
C GLN A 378 -25.31 4.10 5.53
N LEU A 379 -24.23 4.69 5.02
CA LEU A 379 -22.95 4.80 5.71
C LEU A 379 -22.95 5.99 6.69
N PRO A 380 -22.10 5.98 7.72
CA PRO A 380 -22.05 7.04 8.74
C PRO A 380 -21.67 8.43 8.21
N GLY A 381 -21.13 8.52 7.00
CA GLY A 381 -20.70 9.77 6.38
C GLY A 381 -19.85 9.55 5.13
N ILE A 382 -19.15 10.58 4.69
CA ILE A 382 -18.18 10.49 3.59
C ILE A 382 -16.93 9.77 4.11
N GLY A 383 -16.62 8.62 3.52
CA GLY A 383 -15.52 7.79 3.95
C GLY A 383 -15.38 6.52 3.13
N THR A 384 -14.72 5.55 3.72
CA THR A 384 -14.43 4.24 3.12
C THR A 384 -15.14 3.15 3.91
N ALA A 385 -15.92 2.32 3.22
CA ALA A 385 -16.53 1.12 3.77
C ALA A 385 -15.90 -0.13 3.16
N GLY A 386 -15.55 -1.09 4.02
CA GLY A 386 -15.12 -2.44 3.62
C GLY A 386 -16.06 -3.48 4.23
N PHE A 387 -16.67 -4.32 3.40
CA PHE A 387 -17.68 -5.29 3.82
C PHE A 387 -17.07 -6.67 4.06
N SER A 388 -17.65 -7.41 5.01
CA SER A 388 -17.42 -8.83 5.26
C SER A 388 -18.77 -9.54 5.22
N SER A 389 -18.93 -10.41 4.26
CA SER A 389 -20.08 -11.31 4.08
C SER A 389 -19.62 -12.58 3.37
N SER A 390 -20.40 -13.63 3.42
CA SER A 390 -20.16 -14.85 2.68
C SER A 390 -21.49 -15.46 2.21
N GLU A 391 -21.41 -16.47 1.33
CA GLU A 391 -22.59 -17.19 0.87
C GLU A 391 -23.18 -18.11 1.96
N ASP A 392 -22.42 -18.47 2.97
CA ASP A 392 -22.82 -19.37 4.06
C ASP A 392 -23.59 -18.67 5.20
N THR A 393 -23.69 -17.33 5.19
CA THR A 393 -24.34 -16.57 6.27
C THR A 393 -25.05 -15.31 5.78
N ASP A 394 -26.22 -15.02 6.37
CA ASP A 394 -26.93 -13.76 6.16
C ASP A 394 -26.39 -12.60 7.04
N GLU A 395 -25.37 -12.89 7.85
CA GLU A 395 -24.72 -11.87 8.70
C GLU A 395 -23.74 -11.04 7.89
N VAL A 396 -23.94 -9.74 7.92
CA VAL A 396 -23.09 -8.75 7.22
C VAL A 396 -22.49 -7.80 8.20
N PHE A 397 -21.18 -7.62 8.12
CA PHE A 397 -20.46 -6.59 8.84
C PHE A 397 -19.74 -5.67 7.86
N TYR A 398 -19.51 -4.43 8.27
CA TYR A 398 -18.60 -3.55 7.56
C TYR A 398 -17.80 -2.67 8.51
N ASN A 399 -16.59 -2.35 8.10
CA ASN A 399 -15.77 -1.32 8.73
C ASN A 399 -15.99 0.00 7.99
N PHE A 400 -16.13 1.09 8.74
CA PHE A 400 -16.20 2.43 8.18
C PHE A 400 -15.10 3.29 8.78
N THR A 401 -14.38 4.04 7.92
CA THR A 401 -13.33 4.98 8.33
C THR A 401 -13.36 6.25 7.48
N SER A 402 -12.82 7.34 8.02
CA SER A 402 -12.55 8.57 7.29
C SER A 402 -11.22 9.19 7.76
N TYR A 403 -10.85 10.35 7.26
CA TYR A 403 -9.62 11.03 7.74
C TYR A 403 -9.69 11.43 9.22
N THR A 404 -10.88 11.58 9.77
CA THR A 404 -11.12 12.00 11.17
C THR A 404 -11.88 10.97 12.00
N THR A 405 -12.36 9.89 11.38
CA THR A 405 -13.13 8.83 12.07
C THR A 405 -12.31 7.54 12.10
N PRO A 406 -11.89 7.07 13.29
CA PRO A 406 -11.25 5.76 13.45
C PRO A 406 -12.14 4.64 12.92
N GLY A 407 -11.53 3.60 12.37
CA GLY A 407 -12.23 2.43 11.83
C GLY A 407 -13.19 1.82 12.84
N SER A 408 -14.50 1.92 12.58
CA SER A 408 -15.58 1.41 13.42
C SER A 408 -16.31 0.30 12.68
N ILE A 409 -16.76 -0.72 13.40
CA ILE A 409 -17.41 -1.89 12.84
C ILE A 409 -18.92 -1.79 13.04
N TYR A 410 -19.67 -2.02 11.99
CA TYR A 410 -21.12 -2.02 11.96
C TYR A 410 -21.61 -3.40 11.53
N SER A 411 -22.73 -3.84 12.09
CA SER A 411 -23.54 -4.93 11.55
C SER A 411 -24.65 -4.35 10.69
N TYR A 412 -24.96 -5.01 9.58
CA TYR A 412 -26.03 -4.61 8.68
C TYR A 412 -27.10 -5.70 8.61
N ASP A 413 -28.33 -5.33 8.89
CA ASP A 413 -29.51 -6.22 8.81
C ASP A 413 -30.15 -6.07 7.43
N MET A 414 -29.99 -7.08 6.58
CA MET A 414 -30.52 -7.09 5.21
C MET A 414 -32.04 -7.06 5.15
N ALA A 415 -32.72 -7.62 6.18
CA ALA A 415 -34.18 -7.65 6.21
C ALA A 415 -34.81 -6.27 6.51
N THR A 416 -34.15 -5.48 7.35
CA THR A 416 -34.65 -4.15 7.75
C THR A 416 -33.93 -3.00 7.05
N GLY A 417 -32.82 -3.27 6.35
CA GLY A 417 -31.98 -2.26 5.70
C GLY A 417 -31.25 -1.34 6.69
N LYS A 418 -31.06 -1.76 7.93
CA LYS A 418 -30.49 -0.91 8.99
C LYS A 418 -29.10 -1.37 9.42
N SER A 419 -28.21 -0.39 9.61
CA SER A 419 -26.91 -0.59 10.22
C SER A 419 -26.95 -0.28 11.72
N LYS A 420 -26.23 -1.08 12.51
CA LYS A 420 -26.03 -0.88 13.94
C LYS A 420 -24.54 -0.87 14.26
N LEU A 421 -24.09 0.09 15.06
CA LEU A 421 -22.70 0.09 15.55
C LEU A 421 -22.48 -1.18 16.39
N PHE A 422 -21.51 -1.99 15.94
CA PHE A 422 -21.10 -3.21 16.63
C PHE A 422 -19.90 -2.96 17.55
N TRP A 423 -18.89 -2.27 17.04
CA TRP A 423 -17.70 -1.92 17.80
C TRP A 423 -17.05 -0.64 17.29
N LYS A 424 -16.49 0.16 18.19
CA LYS A 424 -15.66 1.31 17.83
C LYS A 424 -14.43 1.41 18.73
N PRO A 425 -13.28 1.87 18.23
CA PRO A 425 -12.08 2.05 19.03
C PRO A 425 -12.19 3.27 19.96
N ASN A 426 -11.60 3.16 21.13
CA ASN A 426 -11.52 4.28 22.08
C ASN A 426 -10.22 5.07 21.86
N VAL A 427 -10.16 5.80 20.75
CA VAL A 427 -9.02 6.69 20.44
C VAL A 427 -9.23 8.04 21.12
N LYS A 428 -8.20 8.54 21.80
CA LYS A 428 -8.21 9.86 22.41
C LYS A 428 -7.98 10.96 21.35
N PHE A 429 -9.01 11.18 20.55
CA PHE A 429 -9.02 12.17 19.48
C PHE A 429 -10.41 12.80 19.36
N ASP A 430 -10.47 14.11 19.48
CA ASP A 430 -11.72 14.87 19.33
C ASP A 430 -11.92 15.24 17.85
N SER A 431 -12.60 14.34 17.13
CA SER A 431 -12.88 14.51 15.69
C SER A 431 -13.74 15.72 15.37
N ASP A 432 -14.58 16.17 16.31
CA ASP A 432 -15.50 17.30 16.11
C ASP A 432 -14.79 18.64 15.93
N ARG A 433 -13.51 18.70 16.30
CA ARG A 433 -12.67 19.89 16.10
C ARG A 433 -12.10 20.01 14.70
N TYR A 434 -12.30 19.02 13.85
CA TYR A 434 -11.71 18.94 12.52
C TYR A 434 -12.78 18.91 11.44
N ILE A 435 -12.40 19.24 10.22
CA ILE A 435 -13.21 19.15 9.02
C ILE A 435 -12.37 18.57 7.90
N THR A 436 -12.99 17.75 7.06
CA THR A 436 -12.47 17.33 5.77
C THR A 436 -13.32 17.92 4.67
N GLU A 437 -12.68 18.65 3.77
CA GLU A 437 -13.30 19.25 2.59
C GLU A 437 -12.81 18.51 1.36
N GLN A 438 -13.70 18.25 0.40
CA GLN A 438 -13.31 17.82 -0.93
C GLN A 438 -13.34 19.03 -1.87
N VAL A 439 -12.23 19.26 -2.55
CA VAL A 439 -12.10 20.30 -3.57
C VAL A 439 -11.63 19.68 -4.88
N PHE A 440 -11.83 20.43 -5.97
CA PHE A 440 -11.36 20.05 -7.30
C PHE A 440 -10.46 21.14 -7.84
N TYR A 441 -9.35 20.74 -8.42
CA TYR A 441 -8.43 21.65 -9.10
C TYR A 441 -8.21 21.21 -10.54
N THR A 442 -7.62 22.08 -11.33
CA THR A 442 -7.35 21.84 -12.74
C THR A 442 -5.89 21.51 -12.95
N SER A 443 -5.60 20.38 -13.56
CA SER A 443 -4.24 19.98 -13.95
C SER A 443 -3.78 20.74 -15.21
N LYS A 444 -2.52 20.57 -15.56
CA LYS A 444 -1.86 21.27 -16.67
C LYS A 444 -2.58 21.09 -18.03
N ASP A 445 -3.16 19.93 -18.27
CA ASP A 445 -3.88 19.58 -19.51
C ASP A 445 -5.38 19.92 -19.46
N GLY A 446 -5.85 20.56 -18.39
CA GLY A 446 -7.26 20.89 -18.17
C GLY A 446 -8.07 19.82 -17.43
N THR A 447 -7.47 18.69 -17.09
CA THR A 447 -8.14 17.62 -16.33
C THR A 447 -8.53 18.11 -14.94
N ARG A 448 -9.79 17.87 -14.56
CA ARG A 448 -10.31 18.16 -13.23
C ARG A 448 -9.94 17.04 -12.28
N VAL A 449 -9.21 17.35 -11.19
CA VAL A 449 -8.68 16.37 -10.23
C VAL A 449 -9.22 16.67 -8.84
N PRO A 450 -9.75 15.66 -8.09
CA PRO A 450 -10.20 15.86 -6.72
C PRO A 450 -9.06 15.77 -5.73
N MET A 451 -9.22 16.44 -4.58
CA MET A 451 -8.39 16.22 -3.40
C MET A 451 -9.19 16.47 -2.13
N PHE A 452 -8.81 15.78 -1.06
CA PHE A 452 -9.33 16.00 0.28
C PHE A 452 -8.37 16.86 1.10
N ILE A 453 -8.93 17.81 1.83
CA ILE A 453 -8.17 18.71 2.72
C ILE A 453 -8.75 18.58 4.14
N THR A 454 -7.92 18.11 5.07
CA THR A 454 -8.31 17.90 6.48
C THR A 454 -7.55 18.86 7.38
N HIS A 455 -8.27 19.61 8.19
CA HIS A 455 -7.69 20.60 9.10
C HIS A 455 -8.59 20.92 10.29
N LYS A 456 -8.07 21.66 11.27
CA LYS A 456 -8.89 22.18 12.36
C LYS A 456 -9.95 23.16 11.85
N LYS A 457 -11.15 23.10 12.42
CA LYS A 457 -12.20 24.11 12.20
C LYS A 457 -11.68 25.52 12.56
N GLY A 458 -12.04 26.51 11.77
CA GLY A 458 -11.61 27.90 11.99
C GLY A 458 -10.18 28.22 11.52
N MET A 459 -9.54 27.34 10.75
CA MET A 459 -8.27 27.62 10.10
C MET A 459 -8.39 28.84 9.18
N LYS A 460 -7.37 29.70 9.18
CA LYS A 460 -7.32 30.87 8.28
C LYS A 460 -6.53 30.60 7.02
N LEU A 461 -7.07 30.94 5.88
CA LEU A 461 -6.39 30.87 4.57
C LEU A 461 -5.46 32.09 4.42
N ASN A 462 -4.28 32.03 5.00
CA ASN A 462 -3.29 33.11 5.05
C ASN A 462 -1.92 32.72 4.46
N GLY A 463 -1.80 31.51 3.88
CA GLY A 463 -0.57 31.00 3.31
C GLY A 463 0.49 30.55 4.34
N LYS A 464 0.14 30.44 5.62
CA LYS A 464 1.11 30.15 6.70
C LYS A 464 0.88 28.79 7.36
N ASN A 465 -0.12 28.00 6.93
CA ASN A 465 -0.41 26.73 7.57
C ASN A 465 0.59 25.64 7.13
N PRO A 466 1.23 24.96 8.08
CA PRO A 466 2.05 23.78 7.74
C PRO A 466 1.17 22.74 7.09
N THR A 467 1.54 22.28 5.90
CA THR A 467 0.71 21.38 5.09
C THR A 467 1.51 20.19 4.64
N LEU A 468 0.92 19.00 4.73
CA LEU A 468 1.43 17.76 4.19
C LEU A 468 0.52 17.30 3.05
N LEU A 469 1.07 17.27 1.83
CA LEU A 469 0.40 16.78 0.63
C LEU A 469 0.87 15.35 0.34
N TYR A 470 -0.06 14.42 0.30
CA TYR A 470 0.16 13.00 0.01
C TYR A 470 -0.52 12.60 -1.29
N ALA A 471 0.13 11.76 -2.08
CA ALA A 471 -0.49 11.08 -3.22
C ALA A 471 0.23 9.74 -3.53
N TYR A 472 -0.35 8.96 -4.42
CA TYR A 472 0.22 7.71 -4.92
C TYR A 472 0.34 7.70 -6.44
N GLY A 473 -0.76 7.70 -7.18
CA GLY A 473 -0.82 7.92 -8.63
C GLY A 473 -0.28 6.75 -9.46
N GLY A 474 -0.77 5.54 -9.23
CA GLY A 474 -0.36 4.39 -10.04
C GLY A 474 -1.12 3.11 -9.71
N PHE A 475 -0.92 2.09 -10.54
CA PHE A 475 -1.36 0.71 -10.30
C PHE A 475 -2.85 0.53 -10.08
N ASN A 476 -3.67 1.43 -10.62
CA ASN A 476 -5.13 1.37 -10.45
C ASN A 476 -5.55 1.35 -8.96
N ILE A 477 -4.78 2.05 -8.09
CA ILE A 477 -5.05 2.12 -6.65
C ILE A 477 -5.67 3.47 -6.30
N SER A 478 -6.94 3.45 -5.86
CA SER A 478 -7.61 4.62 -5.31
C SER A 478 -7.09 4.97 -3.92
N LEU A 479 -6.95 6.27 -3.65
CA LEU A 479 -6.73 6.79 -2.31
C LEU A 479 -8.05 7.22 -1.69
N THR A 480 -8.68 6.32 -0.95
CA THR A 480 -9.93 6.60 -0.25
C THR A 480 -9.67 7.08 1.18
N PRO A 481 -10.60 7.85 1.80
CA PRO A 481 -10.41 8.37 3.15
C PRO A 481 -10.09 7.29 4.19
N SER A 482 -9.01 7.48 4.94
CA SER A 482 -8.58 6.55 5.98
C SER A 482 -8.01 7.27 7.20
N PHE A 483 -8.31 6.73 8.38
CA PHE A 483 -7.80 7.24 9.64
C PHE A 483 -6.38 6.72 9.89
N ASN A 484 -5.51 7.63 10.35
CA ASN A 484 -4.17 7.26 10.82
C ASN A 484 -3.86 8.02 12.11
N VAL A 485 -3.73 7.29 13.20
CA VAL A 485 -3.50 7.83 14.53
C VAL A 485 -2.16 8.58 14.64
N ASN A 486 -1.14 8.20 13.88
CA ASN A 486 0.16 8.87 13.87
C ASN A 486 0.11 10.28 13.25
N ARG A 487 -0.95 10.61 12.53
CA ARG A 487 -1.20 11.94 11.94
C ARG A 487 -1.74 12.94 12.98
N ILE A 488 -2.35 12.45 14.05
CA ILE A 488 -3.04 13.29 15.06
C ILE A 488 -2.11 14.37 15.60
N PRO A 489 -0.87 14.10 16.04
CA PRO A 489 0.00 15.16 16.58
C PRO A 489 0.27 16.30 15.60
N PHE A 490 0.39 15.99 14.30
CA PHE A 490 0.54 17.00 13.26
C PHE A 490 -0.72 17.89 13.14
N LEU A 491 -1.90 17.27 13.09
CA LEU A 491 -3.18 17.99 13.03
C LEU A 491 -3.43 18.81 14.30
N GLU A 492 -3.14 18.28 15.48
CA GLU A 492 -3.30 18.98 16.77
C GLU A 492 -2.43 20.23 16.86
N ASN A 493 -1.26 20.25 16.21
CA ASN A 493 -0.36 21.40 16.15
C ASN A 493 -0.64 22.35 14.96
N GLY A 494 -1.82 22.26 14.34
CA GLY A 494 -2.27 23.16 13.27
C GLY A 494 -1.84 22.72 11.87
N GLY A 495 -1.41 21.48 11.72
CA GLY A 495 -1.11 20.89 10.42
C GLY A 495 -2.36 20.71 9.56
N VAL A 496 -2.19 20.85 8.26
CA VAL A 496 -3.19 20.58 7.22
C VAL A 496 -2.76 19.33 6.47
N TYR A 497 -3.62 18.31 6.43
CA TYR A 497 -3.36 17.07 5.71
C TYR A 497 -4.16 17.02 4.43
N VAL A 498 -3.49 16.81 3.31
CA VAL A 498 -4.08 16.82 1.98
C VAL A 498 -3.77 15.52 1.24
N VAL A 499 -4.79 14.93 0.63
CA VAL A 499 -4.65 13.77 -0.26
C VAL A 499 -5.16 14.15 -1.64
N ALA A 500 -4.28 14.11 -2.64
CA ALA A 500 -4.64 14.35 -4.04
C ALA A 500 -4.93 13.01 -4.74
N ASN A 501 -6.10 12.91 -5.36
CA ASN A 501 -6.57 11.73 -6.07
C ASN A 501 -6.18 11.80 -7.55
N ILE A 502 -4.87 11.76 -7.79
CA ILE A 502 -4.27 11.99 -9.11
C ILE A 502 -4.43 10.79 -10.05
N ARG A 503 -4.28 11.04 -11.37
CA ARG A 503 -4.30 9.99 -12.38
C ARG A 503 -3.28 8.89 -12.11
N GLY A 504 -3.52 7.71 -12.66
CA GLY A 504 -2.80 6.48 -12.31
C GLY A 504 -3.51 5.63 -11.26
N GLY A 505 -4.34 6.23 -10.41
CA GLY A 505 -5.27 5.54 -9.51
C GLY A 505 -6.55 5.06 -10.23
N ALA A 506 -7.51 4.54 -9.45
CA ALA A 506 -8.78 3.99 -9.95
C ALA A 506 -10.00 4.87 -9.67
N GLU A 507 -9.84 6.05 -9.12
CA GLU A 507 -10.92 6.90 -8.61
C GLU A 507 -12.02 7.17 -9.66
N TYR A 508 -11.64 7.20 -10.93
CA TYR A 508 -12.54 7.33 -12.08
C TYR A 508 -12.36 6.19 -13.10
N GLY A 509 -12.07 4.98 -12.60
CA GLY A 509 -11.99 3.75 -13.39
C GLY A 509 -10.71 3.58 -14.20
N ASP A 510 -10.73 2.63 -15.14
CA ASP A 510 -9.57 2.21 -15.93
C ASP A 510 -8.97 3.33 -16.78
N LYS A 511 -9.82 4.24 -17.31
CA LYS A 511 -9.33 5.40 -18.06
C LYS A 511 -8.45 6.32 -17.20
N TRP A 512 -8.84 6.56 -15.95
CA TRP A 512 -8.07 7.36 -14.99
C TRP A 512 -6.71 6.74 -14.70
N HIS A 513 -6.67 5.41 -14.58
CA HIS A 513 -5.45 4.65 -14.45
C HIS A 513 -4.56 4.77 -15.70
N ARG A 514 -5.08 4.42 -16.87
CA ARG A 514 -4.31 4.40 -18.14
C ARG A 514 -3.80 5.79 -18.55
N ASP A 515 -4.49 6.86 -18.20
CA ASP A 515 -4.04 8.23 -18.43
C ASP A 515 -2.85 8.65 -17.52
N GLY A 516 -2.42 7.78 -16.61
CA GLY A 516 -1.23 7.92 -15.77
C GLY A 516 -0.16 6.85 -15.99
N THR A 517 -0.21 6.09 -17.10
CA THR A 517 0.72 4.98 -17.35
C THR A 517 1.62 5.22 -18.56
N LYS A 518 2.78 4.54 -18.60
CA LYS A 518 3.72 4.52 -19.73
C LYS A 518 4.01 5.93 -20.25
N MET A 519 3.78 6.19 -21.54
CA MET A 519 4.02 7.50 -22.17
C MET A 519 3.13 8.65 -21.65
N LYS A 520 2.17 8.33 -20.79
CA LYS A 520 1.32 9.32 -20.11
C LYS A 520 1.69 9.53 -18.62
N LYS A 521 2.75 8.90 -18.14
CA LYS A 521 3.15 8.98 -16.72
C LYS A 521 3.41 10.42 -16.24
N GLN A 522 3.82 11.32 -17.11
CA GLN A 522 4.01 12.74 -16.77
C GLN A 522 2.71 13.40 -16.29
N ASN A 523 1.53 12.93 -16.71
CA ASN A 523 0.25 13.44 -16.20
C ASN A 523 0.12 13.28 -14.68
N VAL A 524 0.68 12.20 -14.12
CA VAL A 524 0.70 11.96 -12.67
C VAL A 524 1.49 13.04 -11.95
N PHE A 525 2.65 13.40 -12.47
CA PHE A 525 3.51 14.44 -11.91
C PHE A 525 2.88 15.83 -12.08
N ASP A 526 2.30 16.10 -13.25
CA ASP A 526 1.60 17.37 -13.52
C ASP A 526 0.39 17.54 -12.61
N ASP A 527 -0.40 16.49 -12.37
CA ASP A 527 -1.53 16.51 -11.43
C ASP A 527 -1.08 16.86 -10.01
N PHE A 528 0.04 16.27 -9.55
CA PHE A 528 0.56 16.52 -8.21
C PHE A 528 1.13 17.93 -8.07
N ILE A 529 1.87 18.41 -9.07
CA ILE A 529 2.40 19.78 -9.11
C ILE A 529 1.24 20.79 -9.09
N ALA A 530 0.19 20.56 -9.88
CA ALA A 530 -0.99 21.40 -9.90
C ALA A 530 -1.73 21.42 -8.55
N ALA A 531 -1.76 20.32 -7.81
CA ALA A 531 -2.30 20.27 -6.45
C ALA A 531 -1.52 21.20 -5.51
N ALA A 532 -0.19 21.15 -5.55
CA ALA A 532 0.67 22.01 -4.76
C ALA A 532 0.46 23.49 -5.12
N GLU A 533 0.41 23.81 -6.39
CA GLU A 533 0.16 25.18 -6.90
C GLU A 533 -1.23 25.69 -6.46
N TYR A 534 -2.27 24.84 -6.52
CA TYR A 534 -3.61 25.18 -6.05
C TYR A 534 -3.61 25.53 -4.55
N LEU A 535 -2.95 24.71 -3.72
CA LEU A 535 -2.88 24.96 -2.27
C LEU A 535 -2.18 26.27 -1.92
N ILE A 536 -1.13 26.61 -2.67
CA ILE A 536 -0.39 27.87 -2.49
C ILE A 536 -1.23 29.07 -2.99
N ALA A 537 -1.80 28.98 -4.18
CA ALA A 537 -2.59 30.06 -4.78
C ALA A 537 -3.83 30.39 -3.94
N ASN A 538 -4.48 29.40 -3.37
CA ASN A 538 -5.65 29.54 -2.50
C ASN A 538 -5.29 29.80 -1.03
N LYS A 539 -4.03 30.07 -0.73
CA LYS A 539 -3.53 30.45 0.60
C LYS A 539 -3.77 29.42 1.72
N TYR A 540 -3.93 28.15 1.36
CA TYR A 540 -3.84 27.08 2.35
C TYR A 540 -2.46 27.03 2.96
N THR A 541 -1.42 27.18 2.14
CA THR A 541 -0.02 27.10 2.52
C THR A 541 0.87 27.98 1.63
N SER A 542 2.18 27.84 1.76
CA SER A 542 3.21 28.40 0.88
C SER A 542 4.28 27.35 0.63
N SER A 543 5.19 27.59 -0.33
CA SER A 543 6.34 26.70 -0.57
C SER A 543 7.21 26.50 0.67
N GLU A 544 7.30 27.51 1.55
CA GLU A 544 8.02 27.42 2.84
C GLU A 544 7.29 26.59 3.90
N LYS A 545 6.02 26.26 3.68
CA LYS A 545 5.15 25.54 4.62
C LYS A 545 4.55 24.26 4.05
N LEU A 546 4.97 23.86 2.85
CA LEU A 546 4.48 22.68 2.15
C LEU A 546 5.49 21.53 2.23
N ALA A 547 5.09 20.44 2.86
CA ALA A 547 5.77 19.15 2.81
C ALA A 547 5.00 18.19 1.90
N ILE A 548 5.72 17.25 1.30
CA ILE A 548 5.15 16.19 0.48
C ILE A 548 5.61 14.82 0.94
N GLN A 549 4.76 13.82 0.78
CA GLN A 549 5.02 12.43 1.16
C GLN A 549 4.42 11.46 0.16
N GLY A 550 5.13 10.38 -0.11
CA GLY A 550 4.63 9.26 -0.89
C GLY A 550 5.50 8.02 -0.72
N GLY A 551 4.88 6.84 -0.84
CA GLY A 551 5.55 5.56 -0.71
C GLY A 551 5.46 4.71 -1.98
N SER A 552 6.45 3.84 -2.23
CA SER A 552 6.48 2.93 -3.38
C SER A 552 6.41 3.70 -4.71
N ASN A 553 5.41 3.48 -5.55
CA ASN A 553 5.14 4.36 -6.69
C ASN A 553 4.97 5.83 -6.27
N GLY A 554 4.42 6.09 -5.08
CA GLY A 554 4.38 7.44 -4.50
C GLY A 554 5.76 7.97 -4.12
N GLY A 555 6.73 7.11 -3.82
CA GLY A 555 8.13 7.48 -3.63
C GLY A 555 8.81 7.90 -4.94
N LEU A 556 8.53 7.20 -6.03
CA LEU A 556 8.89 7.64 -7.38
C LEU A 556 8.32 9.03 -7.67
N LEU A 557 7.03 9.24 -7.38
CA LEU A 557 6.35 10.54 -7.51
C LEU A 557 7.12 11.63 -6.74
N MET A 558 7.52 11.35 -5.50
CA MET A 558 8.28 12.33 -4.68
C MET A 558 9.60 12.71 -5.34
N GLY A 559 10.37 11.73 -5.82
CA GLY A 559 11.63 11.97 -6.50
C GLY A 559 11.47 12.76 -7.81
N ALA A 560 10.50 12.39 -8.63
CA ALA A 560 10.24 13.04 -9.91
C ALA A 560 9.79 14.50 -9.76
N VAL A 561 8.81 14.79 -8.91
CA VAL A 561 8.32 16.18 -8.72
C VAL A 561 9.33 17.06 -8.02
N THR A 562 10.17 16.50 -7.13
CA THR A 562 11.26 17.24 -6.50
C THR A 562 12.29 17.69 -7.52
N ASN A 563 12.66 16.83 -8.48
CA ASN A 563 13.55 17.20 -9.57
C ASN A 563 12.93 18.25 -10.51
N GLN A 564 11.63 18.14 -10.80
CA GLN A 564 10.94 19.03 -11.74
C GLN A 564 10.63 20.41 -11.12
N ARG A 565 10.19 20.47 -9.86
CA ARG A 565 9.76 21.68 -9.18
C ARG A 565 10.26 21.75 -7.73
N PRO A 566 11.59 21.78 -7.50
CA PRO A 566 12.15 21.87 -6.15
C PRO A 566 11.77 23.16 -5.40
N ASP A 567 11.36 24.18 -6.12
CA ASP A 567 10.90 25.48 -5.61
C ASP A 567 9.57 25.43 -4.85
N LEU A 568 8.75 24.42 -5.08
CA LEU A 568 7.41 24.31 -4.47
C LEU A 568 7.40 23.73 -3.06
N PHE A 569 8.44 23.00 -2.66
CA PHE A 569 8.40 22.16 -1.47
C PHE A 569 9.47 22.58 -0.45
N ARG A 570 9.10 22.50 0.84
CA ARG A 570 10.04 22.73 1.94
C ARG A 570 10.66 21.44 2.47
N ALA A 571 9.88 20.36 2.50
CA ALA A 571 10.33 19.07 2.97
C ALA A 571 9.72 17.93 2.12
N VAL A 572 10.46 16.84 1.93
CA VAL A 572 10.08 15.67 1.16
C VAL A 572 10.33 14.42 1.96
N ILE A 573 9.31 13.56 2.06
CA ILE A 573 9.41 12.23 2.64
C ILE A 573 9.18 11.22 1.51
N ALA A 574 10.25 10.59 1.05
CA ALA A 574 10.23 9.61 -0.04
C ALA A 574 10.45 8.20 0.52
N GLN A 575 9.39 7.39 0.58
CA GLN A 575 9.39 6.09 1.25
C GLN A 575 9.41 4.94 0.24
N VAL A 576 10.33 3.99 0.41
CA VAL A 576 10.43 2.74 -0.38
C VAL A 576 10.23 2.95 -1.88
N GLY A 577 10.79 4.02 -2.44
CA GLY A 577 10.49 4.52 -3.78
C GLY A 577 11.22 3.79 -4.90
N VAL A 578 10.55 3.70 -6.07
CA VAL A 578 11.16 3.23 -7.32
C VAL A 578 11.97 4.38 -7.92
N MET A 579 13.26 4.48 -7.60
CA MET A 579 14.07 5.67 -7.92
C MET A 579 14.90 5.49 -9.19
N ASP A 580 15.17 4.26 -9.61
CA ASP A 580 15.89 3.92 -10.84
C ASP A 580 14.94 3.30 -11.86
N MET A 581 14.41 4.13 -12.76
CA MET A 581 13.43 3.70 -13.75
C MET A 581 14.04 2.91 -14.91
N LEU A 582 15.36 2.90 -15.03
CA LEU A 582 16.02 2.16 -16.11
C LEU A 582 16.27 0.70 -15.73
N ARG A 583 16.35 0.40 -14.43
CA ARG A 583 16.74 -0.93 -13.92
C ARG A 583 15.69 -1.64 -13.07
N TYR A 584 14.60 -1.00 -12.71
CA TYR A 584 13.59 -1.56 -11.79
C TYR A 584 13.12 -2.97 -12.17
N HIS A 585 12.94 -3.22 -13.46
CA HIS A 585 12.44 -4.49 -14.03
C HIS A 585 13.42 -5.66 -13.93
N LEU A 586 14.68 -5.39 -13.54
CA LEU A 586 15.72 -6.40 -13.37
C LEU A 586 15.71 -7.05 -11.97
N PHE A 587 15.00 -6.46 -11.01
CA PHE A 587 14.96 -6.92 -9.62
C PHE A 587 13.65 -7.63 -9.29
N THR A 588 13.72 -8.72 -8.55
CA THR A 588 12.62 -9.45 -7.95
C THR A 588 11.36 -9.51 -8.84
N ILE A 589 10.29 -8.81 -8.48
CA ILE A 589 9.03 -8.72 -9.23
C ILE A 589 8.89 -7.42 -10.02
N GLY A 590 9.93 -6.60 -10.12
CA GLY A 590 9.85 -5.30 -10.81
C GLY A 590 9.33 -5.39 -12.25
N TRP A 591 9.60 -6.50 -12.94
CA TRP A 591 9.07 -6.76 -14.26
C TRP A 591 7.53 -6.64 -14.35
N ASN A 592 6.81 -6.93 -13.27
CA ASN A 592 5.34 -6.84 -13.20
C ASN A 592 4.82 -5.40 -13.21
N TRP A 593 5.68 -4.40 -13.09
CA TRP A 593 5.29 -2.98 -13.13
C TRP A 593 5.38 -2.38 -14.52
N ALA A 594 5.84 -3.14 -15.52
CA ALA A 594 5.96 -2.69 -16.90
C ALA A 594 4.65 -2.19 -17.52
N PRO A 595 3.46 -2.74 -17.19
CA PRO A 595 2.18 -2.18 -17.64
C PRO A 595 1.96 -0.72 -17.21
N ASP A 596 2.42 -0.34 -16.01
CA ASP A 596 2.35 1.04 -15.52
C ASP A 596 3.47 1.93 -16.07
N TYR A 597 4.69 1.41 -16.20
CA TYR A 597 5.88 2.22 -16.49
C TYR A 597 6.42 2.06 -17.90
N GLY A 598 6.30 0.89 -18.53
CA GLY A 598 7.15 0.49 -19.64
C GLY A 598 8.56 0.13 -19.17
N ARG A 599 9.37 -0.49 -20.04
CA ARG A 599 10.73 -0.92 -19.71
C ARG A 599 11.76 -0.17 -20.54
N SER A 600 12.94 0.06 -19.99
CA SER A 600 14.05 0.73 -20.65
C SER A 600 14.61 -0.06 -21.86
N ASP A 601 14.28 -1.35 -21.99
CA ASP A 601 14.67 -2.22 -23.09
C ASP A 601 13.54 -2.47 -24.11
N ASP A 602 12.34 -1.89 -23.92
CA ASP A 602 11.22 -2.05 -24.85
C ASP A 602 11.48 -1.34 -26.20
N SER A 603 11.94 -0.09 -26.14
CA SER A 603 12.23 0.75 -27.29
C SER A 603 13.10 1.94 -26.90
N LYS A 604 13.77 2.56 -27.89
CA LYS A 604 14.52 3.79 -27.68
C LYS A 604 13.64 4.91 -27.12
N GLU A 605 12.42 5.05 -27.64
CA GLU A 605 11.44 6.05 -27.19
C GLU A 605 11.07 5.84 -25.73
N MET A 606 10.79 4.61 -25.32
CA MET A 606 10.46 4.29 -23.92
C MET A 606 11.66 4.54 -22.99
N PHE A 607 12.86 4.14 -23.41
CA PHE A 607 14.09 4.46 -22.67
C PHE A 607 14.26 5.95 -22.43
N GLU A 608 14.14 6.75 -23.49
CA GLU A 608 14.28 8.22 -23.40
C GLU A 608 13.20 8.83 -22.47
N TYR A 609 11.97 8.31 -22.56
CA TYR A 609 10.86 8.76 -21.71
C TYR A 609 11.10 8.41 -20.23
N LEU A 610 11.46 7.18 -19.91
CA LEU A 610 11.78 6.74 -18.55
C LEU A 610 12.94 7.52 -17.97
N ARG A 611 14.02 7.72 -18.78
CA ARG A 611 15.18 8.49 -18.37
C ARG A 611 14.82 9.93 -18.04
N ALA A 612 13.89 10.53 -18.79
CA ALA A 612 13.51 11.93 -18.63
C ALA A 612 12.85 12.25 -17.26
N TYR A 613 12.22 11.28 -16.61
CA TYR A 613 11.64 11.50 -15.28
C TYR A 613 12.25 10.64 -14.16
N SER A 614 13.12 9.68 -14.49
CA SER A 614 13.75 8.81 -13.47
C SER A 614 14.39 9.63 -12.36
N PRO A 615 13.96 9.47 -11.10
CA PRO A 615 14.48 10.28 -9.99
C PRO A 615 16.00 10.27 -9.89
N LEU A 616 16.62 9.10 -9.96
CA LEU A 616 18.05 8.92 -9.87
C LEU A 616 18.82 9.69 -10.96
N HIS A 617 18.29 9.71 -12.19
CA HIS A 617 18.99 10.23 -13.36
C HIS A 617 18.75 11.74 -13.62
N ASN A 618 17.89 12.39 -12.84
CA ASN A 618 17.52 13.79 -13.03
C ASN A 618 17.80 14.68 -11.82
N ILE A 619 18.60 14.20 -10.87
CA ILE A 619 19.09 15.03 -9.77
C ILE A 619 19.99 16.12 -10.37
N LYS A 620 19.63 17.37 -10.12
CA LYS A 620 20.40 18.52 -10.59
C LYS A 620 21.70 18.65 -9.81
N ASN A 621 22.76 19.00 -10.50
CA ASN A 621 24.10 19.23 -9.91
C ASN A 621 24.67 20.59 -10.33
N ASP A 622 23.83 21.59 -10.33
CA ASP A 622 24.13 22.94 -10.86
C ASP A 622 23.93 24.07 -9.85
N GLY A 623 23.75 23.70 -8.56
CA GLY A 623 23.46 24.65 -7.50
C GLY A 623 21.98 24.97 -7.30
N THR A 624 21.08 24.32 -8.06
CA THR A 624 19.63 24.40 -7.81
C THR A 624 19.31 23.94 -6.38
N LYS A 625 18.63 24.78 -5.62
CA LYS A 625 18.30 24.50 -4.22
C LYS A 625 17.16 23.49 -4.12
N TYR A 626 17.44 22.34 -3.54
CA TYR A 626 16.44 21.32 -3.22
C TYR A 626 15.90 21.50 -1.80
N PRO A 627 14.66 21.02 -1.55
CA PRO A 627 14.11 20.96 -0.19
C PRO A 627 14.90 20.01 0.73
N ALA A 628 14.56 20.02 2.00
CA ALA A 628 14.98 18.97 2.93
C ALA A 628 14.35 17.63 2.52
N ILE A 629 15.15 16.57 2.38
CA ILE A 629 14.69 15.25 1.91
C ILE A 629 15.05 14.18 2.93
N LEU A 630 14.06 13.39 3.33
CA LEU A 630 14.25 12.14 4.07
C LEU A 630 13.76 10.98 3.21
N VAL A 631 14.68 10.14 2.78
CA VAL A 631 14.41 8.86 2.13
C VAL A 631 14.26 7.80 3.21
N THR A 632 13.26 6.91 3.10
CA THR A 632 13.13 5.75 4.00
C THR A 632 13.02 4.46 3.22
N THR A 633 13.61 3.39 3.74
CA THR A 633 13.53 2.04 3.18
C THR A 633 13.75 0.98 4.26
N GLY A 634 13.54 -0.28 3.93
CA GLY A 634 13.84 -1.44 4.78
C GLY A 634 14.90 -2.32 4.12
N ASP A 635 15.76 -2.92 4.93
CA ASP A 635 16.86 -3.77 4.46
C ASP A 635 16.41 -5.13 3.90
N HIS A 636 15.14 -5.52 4.14
CA HIS A 636 14.49 -6.74 3.63
C HIS A 636 13.36 -6.44 2.64
N ASP A 637 13.37 -5.26 2.02
CA ASP A 637 12.40 -4.92 0.98
C ASP A 637 12.74 -5.63 -0.33
N ASP A 638 12.08 -6.78 -0.55
CA ASP A 638 12.21 -7.57 -1.78
C ASP A 638 11.10 -7.28 -2.80
N ARG A 639 10.26 -6.27 -2.54
CA ARG A 639 9.32 -5.72 -3.51
C ARG A 639 9.97 -4.58 -4.29
N VAL A 640 10.33 -3.51 -3.62
CA VAL A 640 11.15 -2.42 -4.18
C VAL A 640 12.50 -2.46 -3.49
N VAL A 641 13.46 -3.10 -4.13
CA VAL A 641 14.76 -3.38 -3.52
C VAL A 641 15.42 -2.13 -2.96
N PRO A 642 16.09 -2.21 -1.79
CA PRO A 642 16.65 -1.05 -1.09
C PRO A 642 17.65 -0.26 -1.95
N ALA A 643 18.28 -0.91 -2.91
CA ALA A 643 19.21 -0.29 -3.85
C ALA A 643 18.65 0.96 -4.56
N HIS A 644 17.35 1.01 -4.84
CA HIS A 644 16.70 2.22 -5.37
C HIS A 644 16.93 3.42 -4.46
N SER A 645 16.63 3.25 -3.18
CA SER A 645 16.79 4.29 -2.16
C SER A 645 18.27 4.58 -1.87
N PHE A 646 19.12 3.55 -1.84
CA PHE A 646 20.56 3.71 -1.59
C PHE A 646 21.23 4.54 -2.66
N LYS A 647 21.06 4.17 -3.93
CA LYS A 647 21.65 4.90 -5.06
C LYS A 647 21.12 6.34 -5.14
N TYR A 648 19.83 6.51 -4.91
CA TYR A 648 19.20 7.83 -4.91
C TYR A 648 19.77 8.75 -3.81
N ALA A 649 19.88 8.25 -2.57
CA ALA A 649 20.44 9.01 -1.44
C ALA A 649 21.91 9.36 -1.69
N ALA A 650 22.73 8.39 -2.13
CA ALA A 650 24.14 8.62 -2.44
C ALA A 650 24.33 9.72 -3.51
N THR A 651 23.49 9.69 -4.56
CA THR A 651 23.53 10.69 -5.63
C THR A 651 23.08 12.07 -5.14
N LEU A 652 22.01 12.15 -4.32
CA LEU A 652 21.56 13.41 -3.71
C LEU A 652 22.64 14.06 -2.85
N GLN A 653 23.34 13.28 -2.04
CA GLN A 653 24.37 13.77 -1.13
C GLN A 653 25.62 14.24 -1.87
N ALA A 654 25.93 13.61 -3.00
CA ALA A 654 27.07 13.99 -3.84
C ALA A 654 26.80 15.22 -4.72
N ALA A 655 25.53 15.52 -5.00
CA ALA A 655 25.12 16.60 -5.90
C ALA A 655 25.12 17.97 -5.21
N ASN A 656 25.44 19.02 -5.98
CA ASN A 656 25.31 20.40 -5.52
C ASN A 656 23.85 20.86 -5.59
N THR A 657 23.07 20.54 -4.54
CA THR A 657 21.65 20.87 -4.41
C THR A 657 21.32 21.77 -3.23
N GLY A 658 22.29 22.51 -2.72
CA GLY A 658 22.16 23.42 -1.57
C GLY A 658 22.24 22.69 -0.22
N ASP A 659 22.12 23.45 0.87
CA ASP A 659 22.49 23.04 2.24
C ASP A 659 21.36 22.32 3.01
N GLN A 660 20.19 22.14 2.43
CA GLN A 660 19.11 21.42 3.10
C GLN A 660 19.48 19.94 3.28
N PRO A 661 19.08 19.28 4.40
CA PRO A 661 19.45 17.89 4.67
C PRO A 661 18.96 16.93 3.60
N LYS A 662 19.81 15.95 3.26
CA LYS A 662 19.56 14.84 2.35
C LYS A 662 19.84 13.54 3.09
N LEU A 663 18.86 13.04 3.80
CA LEU A 663 19.01 11.92 4.73
C LEU A 663 18.36 10.65 4.20
N ILE A 664 18.88 9.52 4.64
CA ILE A 664 18.24 8.22 4.44
C ILE A 664 18.14 7.48 5.78
N ARG A 665 16.95 6.94 6.07
CA ARG A 665 16.63 6.08 7.20
C ARG A 665 16.38 4.67 6.68
N ILE A 666 17.21 3.74 7.08
CA ILE A 666 17.15 2.34 6.64
C ILE A 666 16.75 1.49 7.85
N ASP A 667 15.55 0.93 7.82
CA ASP A 667 15.03 0.09 8.90
C ASP A 667 15.58 -1.34 8.77
N SER A 668 16.08 -1.89 9.87
CA SER A 668 16.59 -3.27 9.90
C SER A 668 15.43 -4.26 10.06
N LYS A 669 15.54 -5.46 9.48
CA LYS A 669 14.49 -6.49 9.52
C LYS A 669 13.11 -5.90 9.14
N ALA A 670 13.07 -5.12 8.10
CA ALA A 670 11.86 -4.49 7.60
C ALA A 670 11.80 -4.58 6.09
N GLY A 671 10.61 -4.89 5.57
CA GLY A 671 10.33 -4.97 4.14
C GLY A 671 9.58 -3.74 3.62
N HIS A 672 8.68 -3.97 2.67
CA HIS A 672 7.93 -2.89 1.99
C HIS A 672 6.85 -2.21 2.86
N GLY A 673 6.61 -2.70 4.06
CA GLY A 673 5.69 -2.12 5.06
C GLY A 673 4.63 -3.09 5.59
N SER A 674 4.22 -4.09 4.82
CA SER A 674 3.27 -5.10 5.27
C SER A 674 3.85 -5.95 6.41
N GLY A 675 3.10 -6.09 7.51
CA GLY A 675 3.54 -6.89 8.67
C GLY A 675 4.58 -6.20 9.55
N LYS A 676 4.88 -4.91 9.32
CA LYS A 676 5.81 -4.16 10.16
C LYS A 676 5.29 -4.11 11.62
N PRO A 677 6.13 -4.40 12.62
CA PRO A 677 5.77 -4.30 14.04
C PRO A 677 5.29 -2.90 14.42
N ILE A 678 4.30 -2.80 15.30
CA ILE A 678 3.76 -1.50 15.76
C ILE A 678 4.87 -0.62 16.36
N SER A 679 5.81 -1.18 17.11
CA SER A 679 6.95 -0.45 17.64
C SER A 679 7.79 0.23 16.56
N LYS A 680 8.04 -0.44 15.44
CA LYS A 680 8.77 0.10 14.27
C LYS A 680 7.93 1.15 13.53
N ILE A 681 6.62 0.94 13.38
CA ILE A 681 5.71 1.92 12.76
C ILE A 681 5.72 3.23 13.53
N ILE A 682 5.66 3.18 14.86
CA ILE A 682 5.69 4.37 15.73
C ILE A 682 7.04 5.08 15.62
N ASP A 683 8.13 4.33 15.65
CA ASP A 683 9.49 4.88 15.59
C ASP A 683 9.76 5.59 14.26
N GLU A 684 9.42 4.93 13.16
CA GLU A 684 9.52 5.53 11.82
C GLU A 684 8.63 6.77 11.67
N ALA A 685 7.38 6.69 12.15
CA ALA A 685 6.46 7.83 12.12
C ALA A 685 6.99 9.02 12.94
N ALA A 686 7.53 8.77 14.13
CA ALA A 686 8.14 9.81 14.96
C ALA A 686 9.32 10.48 14.23
N ASP A 687 10.14 9.71 13.53
CA ASP A 687 11.29 10.22 12.79
C ASP A 687 10.87 11.12 11.62
N TYR A 688 9.99 10.63 10.73
CA TYR A 688 9.62 11.43 9.57
C TYR A 688 8.71 12.61 9.91
N TYR A 689 7.81 12.50 10.88
CA TYR A 689 7.02 13.64 11.35
C TYR A 689 7.90 14.68 12.05
N ALA A 690 8.84 14.27 12.90
CA ALA A 690 9.78 15.19 13.54
C ALA A 690 10.64 15.93 12.51
N PHE A 691 11.17 15.22 11.51
CA PHE A 691 11.93 15.79 10.41
C PHE A 691 11.09 16.82 9.64
N MET A 692 9.88 16.45 9.23
CA MET A 692 8.96 17.29 8.49
C MET A 692 8.58 18.54 9.30
N MET A 693 8.10 18.37 10.54
CA MET A 693 7.61 19.45 11.38
C MET A 693 8.73 20.45 11.72
N LYS A 694 9.96 19.98 11.96
CA LYS A 694 11.13 20.85 12.13
C LYS A 694 11.37 21.71 10.89
N ASN A 695 11.40 21.09 9.70
CA ASN A 695 11.70 21.81 8.46
C ASN A 695 10.57 22.76 8.05
N LEU A 696 9.31 22.50 8.44
CA LEU A 696 8.19 23.43 8.29
C LEU A 696 8.21 24.57 9.35
N GLY A 697 9.15 24.54 10.29
CA GLY A 697 9.24 25.55 11.35
C GLY A 697 8.09 25.48 12.34
N MET A 698 7.54 24.28 12.59
CA MET A 698 6.47 24.08 13.55
C MET A 698 7.01 24.15 14.99
N LYS A 699 6.19 24.72 15.88
CA LYS A 699 6.41 24.66 17.32
C LYS A 699 5.41 23.67 17.90
N ILE A 700 5.89 22.65 18.59
CA ILE A 700 5.02 21.67 19.28
C ILE A 700 4.69 22.21 20.66
N LYS A 701 3.38 22.19 20.97
CA LYS A 701 2.84 22.60 22.26
C LYS A 701 2.68 21.39 23.19
#